data_e2ac2b62b7b46b3515c42aaa46de58cf
#
_entry.id   e2ac2b62b7b46b3515c42aaa46de58cf
#
_cell.length_a   1.000
_cell.length_b   1.000
_cell.length_c   1.000
_cell.angle_alpha   90.00
_cell.angle_beta   90.00
_cell.angle_gamma   90.00
#
_symmetry.space_group_name_H-M   'P 1'
#
loop_
_entity.id
_entity.type
_entity.pdbx_description
1 polymer ?
#
loop_
_entity_poly.entity_id
_entity_poly.type
_entity_poly.pdbx_seq_one_letter_code
_entity_poly.pdbx_strand_id
1 'polypeptide(L)'
;MDDIVKAKSKTAAGANPVVTEIVRNGLVAVTEEMKINLMRTAYNMIIYEALDFTVGLFDARGNIVSIGLGLPMFIRGMSETVRAKLKHFGPENIDPGDILLTNDAYITGSHLNHMTFSVPIFHEGELVGFSCCMAHWPDVGGTIVEGTTDIYSEGLQMPMVKIHRKGVPNEELIELIKMNVRLPERAMGDFRAQLAAVKTGEKRFMDMMHKYGRDAVLGGIEAIMDQSEAVARERVRAMPDGVYEAESFMDDDGINVGQRVPINVKVVVAGDKMTVDLTGVSKQVQGFYNSGITAGYSCAQVAFKCLTSALDLPINEGQFRALDIVLPPGRVVSAVKPAAMRMWMTYPMTIVDTIFKALAPALPNQVIAGHHADLCVGRINGRRPKDDSFYIYLGGLIGGGWGAKYNSDGRNTVIAMNDGDTHNGPSEQVEAKYPLLVERYCLRPDSGGAGKFRGGLGAEQVVQARHPIRFSSLMERARCKPWGLFGGMSGSGNAVAVHRYGKTDETHFPSAKALNQVLQPGDAYIIRSGGGGGYGSPLERDLATLEHDVRCGYVTREAAEKYYGAVLRPDSLKLDIEATQARRASMKQQGLPHDEPISEVIIPFPTTAQPQASNVGDEKLTEEERVAFAMRCRCCS
;
A
#
# COMPACT_ATOMS: atom_id res chain seq x y z
N MET A 1 -20.81 -12.93 -25.47
CA MET A 1 -21.04 -13.65 -24.20
C MET A 1 -21.22 -15.14 -24.40
N ASP A 2 -21.92 -15.57 -25.44
CA ASP A 2 -22.20 -17.01 -25.67
C ASP A 2 -21.00 -17.86 -26.14
N ASP A 3 -19.95 -17.25 -26.73
CA ASP A 3 -18.76 -17.98 -27.16
C ASP A 3 -17.74 -18.22 -26.03
N ILE A 4 -17.79 -17.45 -24.94
CA ILE A 4 -16.97 -17.65 -23.74
C ILE A 4 -17.38 -18.92 -22.99
N VAL A 5 -18.65 -19.30 -23.07
CA VAL A 5 -19.18 -20.55 -22.46
C VAL A 5 -18.81 -21.80 -23.27
N LYS A 6 -18.43 -21.64 -24.53
CA LYS A 6 -18.09 -22.75 -25.44
C LYS A 6 -16.63 -23.09 -25.58
N ALA A 7 -15.70 -22.31 -25.02
CA ALA A 7 -14.35 -22.77 -24.82
C ALA A 7 -14.40 -23.90 -23.75
N LYS A 8 -14.75 -25.11 -24.19
CA LYS A 8 -14.60 -26.33 -23.38
C LYS A 8 -13.14 -26.41 -22.99
N SER A 9 -12.80 -25.84 -21.81
CA SER A 9 -11.62 -26.25 -21.09
C SER A 9 -11.60 -27.77 -21.09
N LYS A 10 -10.45 -28.39 -21.19
CA LYS A 10 -10.25 -29.76 -20.74
C LYS A 10 -10.39 -29.72 -19.21
N THR A 11 -11.60 -29.43 -18.73
CA THR A 11 -11.96 -29.54 -17.32
C THR A 11 -11.62 -30.94 -16.89
N ALA A 12 -10.98 -31.04 -15.74
CA ALA A 12 -10.83 -32.32 -15.06
C ALA A 12 -12.18 -33.05 -15.16
N ALA A 13 -12.20 -34.17 -15.86
CA ALA A 13 -13.41 -34.87 -16.24
C ALA A 13 -14.21 -35.19 -14.97
N GLY A 14 -15.28 -34.41 -14.68
CA GLY A 14 -16.20 -34.71 -13.63
C GLY A 14 -16.59 -33.61 -12.63
N ALA A 15 -16.00 -32.43 -12.64
CA ALA A 15 -16.41 -31.38 -11.68
C ALA A 15 -17.82 -30.86 -12.04
N ASN A 16 -18.76 -31.05 -11.14
CA ASN A 16 -20.12 -30.52 -11.28
C ASN A 16 -20.07 -28.97 -11.17
N PRO A 17 -20.53 -28.22 -12.19
CA PRO A 17 -20.47 -26.75 -12.18
C PRO A 17 -21.13 -26.11 -10.95
N VAL A 18 -22.24 -26.67 -10.48
CA VAL A 18 -22.96 -26.18 -9.29
C VAL A 18 -22.11 -26.37 -8.04
N VAL A 19 -21.46 -27.53 -7.89
CA VAL A 19 -20.55 -27.79 -6.77
C VAL A 19 -19.33 -26.87 -6.84
N THR A 20 -18.79 -26.64 -8.03
CA THR A 20 -17.67 -25.70 -8.24
C THR A 20 -18.02 -24.28 -7.75
N GLU A 21 -19.22 -23.77 -8.07
CA GLU A 21 -19.65 -22.46 -7.58
C GLU A 21 -19.90 -22.44 -6.06
N ILE A 22 -20.42 -23.51 -5.49
CA ILE A 22 -20.58 -23.65 -4.04
C ILE A 22 -19.19 -23.63 -3.36
N VAL A 23 -18.22 -24.36 -3.90
CA VAL A 23 -16.84 -24.40 -3.39
C VAL A 23 -16.20 -23.02 -3.51
N ARG A 24 -16.32 -22.34 -4.64
CA ARG A 24 -15.81 -20.98 -4.86
C ARG A 24 -16.30 -20.01 -3.78
N ASN A 25 -17.62 -19.92 -3.62
CA ASN A 25 -18.22 -19.01 -2.64
C ASN A 25 -17.89 -19.42 -1.21
N GLY A 26 -17.81 -20.74 -0.94
CA GLY A 26 -17.37 -21.28 0.35
C GLY A 26 -15.96 -20.87 0.70
N LEU A 27 -15.01 -20.97 -0.22
CA LEU A 27 -13.60 -20.56 -0.03
C LEU A 27 -13.48 -19.07 0.25
N VAL A 28 -14.21 -18.22 -0.48
CA VAL A 28 -14.26 -16.76 -0.22
C VAL A 28 -14.82 -16.50 1.18
N ALA A 29 -15.94 -17.13 1.53
CA ALA A 29 -16.55 -16.95 2.85
C ALA A 29 -15.62 -17.37 3.99
N VAL A 30 -14.83 -18.44 3.82
CA VAL A 30 -13.83 -18.87 4.80
C VAL A 30 -12.75 -17.82 4.98
N THR A 31 -12.17 -17.29 3.90
CA THR A 31 -11.11 -16.28 4.00
C THR A 31 -11.64 -14.96 4.54
N GLU A 32 -12.87 -14.56 4.25
CA GLU A 32 -13.50 -13.39 4.86
C GLU A 32 -13.78 -13.62 6.37
N GLU A 33 -14.21 -14.81 6.79
CA GLU A 33 -14.36 -15.13 8.22
C GLU A 33 -13.02 -15.07 8.96
N MET A 34 -11.95 -15.62 8.37
CA MET A 34 -10.58 -15.52 8.92
C MET A 34 -10.16 -14.06 9.10
N LYS A 35 -10.38 -13.22 8.07
CA LYS A 35 -10.08 -11.79 8.07
C LYS A 35 -10.83 -11.06 9.20
N ILE A 36 -12.14 -11.24 9.27
CA ILE A 36 -12.99 -10.62 10.29
C ILE A 36 -12.57 -11.05 11.70
N ASN A 37 -12.29 -12.33 11.90
CA ASN A 37 -11.84 -12.84 13.20
C ASN A 37 -10.51 -12.22 13.62
N LEU A 38 -9.54 -12.12 12.70
CA LEU A 38 -8.28 -11.46 12.96
C LEU A 38 -8.48 -10.00 13.38
N MET A 39 -9.22 -9.22 12.58
CA MET A 39 -9.45 -7.79 12.84
C MET A 39 -10.16 -7.55 14.19
N ARG A 40 -11.13 -8.39 14.55
CA ARG A 40 -11.90 -8.23 15.79
C ARG A 40 -11.15 -8.65 17.05
N THR A 41 -10.11 -9.45 16.93
CA THR A 41 -9.36 -10.00 18.06
C THR A 41 -7.94 -9.45 18.20
N ALA A 42 -7.45 -8.74 17.18
CA ALA A 42 -6.13 -8.11 17.19
C ALA A 42 -6.06 -6.94 18.19
N TYR A 43 -4.89 -6.76 18.78
CA TYR A 43 -4.58 -5.68 19.73
C TYR A 43 -3.94 -4.47 19.06
N ASN A 44 -3.38 -4.66 17.88
CA ASN A 44 -2.64 -3.66 17.15
C ASN A 44 -3.51 -2.98 16.09
N MET A 45 -3.62 -1.64 16.14
CA MET A 45 -4.38 -0.88 15.17
C MET A 45 -3.84 -0.99 13.73
N ILE A 46 -2.58 -1.34 13.56
CA ILE A 46 -2.00 -1.60 12.23
C ILE A 46 -2.69 -2.82 11.58
N ILE A 47 -3.15 -3.79 12.38
CA ILE A 47 -3.92 -4.93 11.87
C ILE A 47 -5.37 -4.53 11.61
N TYR A 48 -6.08 -3.91 12.58
CA TYR A 48 -7.52 -3.72 12.45
C TYR A 48 -7.96 -2.40 11.79
N GLU A 49 -7.09 -1.38 11.70
CA GLU A 49 -7.35 -0.12 10.97
C GLU A 49 -6.55 -0.07 9.66
N ALA A 50 -5.22 -0.22 9.74
CA ALA A 50 -4.38 -0.16 8.56
C ALA A 50 -4.47 -1.41 7.69
N LEU A 51 -5.08 -2.49 8.16
CA LEU A 51 -5.26 -3.78 7.47
C LEU A 51 -3.94 -4.42 7.03
N ASP A 52 -2.86 -4.18 7.78
CA ASP A 52 -1.52 -4.68 7.43
C ASP A 52 -1.39 -6.17 7.81
N PHE A 53 -2.10 -6.98 7.05
CA PHE A 53 -2.14 -8.43 7.16
C PHE A 53 -2.63 -9.09 5.87
N THR A 54 -2.52 -10.41 5.82
CA THR A 54 -3.24 -11.26 4.86
C THR A 54 -3.54 -12.61 5.50
N VAL A 55 -4.66 -13.20 5.12
CA VAL A 55 -5.06 -14.56 5.46
C VAL A 55 -5.34 -15.34 4.19
N GLY A 56 -5.20 -16.66 4.22
CA GLY A 56 -5.50 -17.43 3.01
C GLY A 56 -5.45 -18.93 3.21
N LEU A 57 -6.01 -19.61 2.22
CA LEU A 57 -6.00 -21.05 2.04
C LEU A 57 -5.07 -21.39 0.87
N PHE A 58 -4.26 -22.41 1.07
CA PHE A 58 -3.27 -22.87 0.09
C PHE A 58 -3.44 -24.38 -0.11
N ASP A 59 -3.16 -24.88 -1.31
CA ASP A 59 -3.12 -26.32 -1.56
C ASP A 59 -1.87 -26.96 -0.91
N ALA A 60 -1.78 -28.30 -0.98
CA ALA A 60 -0.64 -29.03 -0.41
C ALA A 60 0.70 -28.71 -1.09
N ARG A 61 0.73 -28.00 -2.22
CA ARG A 61 1.91 -27.55 -2.94
C ARG A 61 2.25 -26.08 -2.65
N GLY A 62 1.42 -25.38 -1.90
CA GLY A 62 1.57 -23.96 -1.58
C GLY A 62 1.02 -23.01 -2.65
N ASN A 63 0.15 -23.47 -3.54
CA ASN A 63 -0.56 -22.60 -4.47
C ASN A 63 -1.72 -21.89 -3.78
N ILE A 64 -2.01 -20.66 -4.17
CA ILE A 64 -3.12 -19.88 -3.62
C ILE A 64 -4.44 -20.50 -4.05
N VAL A 65 -5.25 -20.93 -3.09
CA VAL A 65 -6.63 -21.41 -3.31
C VAL A 65 -7.62 -20.27 -3.13
N SER A 66 -7.50 -19.51 -2.04
CA SER A 66 -8.28 -18.31 -1.75
C SER A 66 -7.51 -17.43 -0.80
N ILE A 67 -7.65 -16.11 -0.93
CA ILE A 67 -6.93 -15.16 -0.10
C ILE A 67 -7.86 -14.03 0.36
N GLY A 68 -7.85 -13.73 1.65
CA GLY A 68 -8.46 -12.57 2.26
C GLY A 68 -7.41 -11.49 2.47
N LEU A 69 -7.32 -10.56 1.50
CA LEU A 69 -6.36 -9.48 1.56
C LEU A 69 -6.78 -8.41 2.56
N GLY A 70 -5.83 -7.99 3.41
CA GLY A 70 -5.82 -6.66 3.96
C GLY A 70 -5.17 -5.72 2.94
N LEU A 71 -3.87 -5.91 2.65
CA LEU A 71 -3.15 -5.12 1.65
C LEU A 71 -2.98 -5.88 0.33
N PRO A 72 -3.28 -5.24 -0.83
CA PRO A 72 -3.05 -5.84 -2.14
C PRO A 72 -1.60 -6.29 -2.38
N MET A 73 -0.61 -5.63 -1.76
CA MET A 73 0.79 -6.02 -1.88
C MET A 73 1.08 -7.43 -1.38
N PHE A 74 0.23 -7.99 -0.53
CA PHE A 74 0.36 -9.37 -0.07
C PHE A 74 -0.29 -10.41 -0.99
N ILE A 75 -0.61 -10.04 -2.22
CA ILE A 75 -1.29 -10.93 -3.18
C ILE A 75 -0.56 -12.28 -3.39
N ARG A 76 0.78 -12.28 -3.29
CA ARG A 76 1.63 -13.48 -3.33
C ARG A 76 2.01 -14.00 -1.94
N GLY A 77 1.92 -13.17 -0.96
CA GLY A 77 2.60 -13.13 0.34
C GLY A 77 2.91 -14.42 1.06
N MET A 78 2.08 -15.46 0.96
CA MET A 78 2.32 -16.68 1.74
C MET A 78 2.64 -17.92 0.90
N SER A 79 2.49 -17.90 -0.43
CA SER A 79 2.83 -19.05 -1.28
C SER A 79 4.29 -19.46 -1.14
N GLU A 80 5.20 -18.50 -1.28
CA GLU A 80 6.64 -18.77 -1.15
C GLU A 80 6.99 -19.21 0.27
N THR A 81 6.32 -18.67 1.28
CA THR A 81 6.51 -19.05 2.68
C THR A 81 6.07 -20.50 2.94
N VAL A 82 4.91 -20.91 2.39
CA VAL A 82 4.42 -22.30 2.48
C VAL A 82 5.37 -23.25 1.76
N ARG A 83 5.79 -22.92 0.53
CA ARG A 83 6.76 -23.72 -0.24
C ARG A 83 8.09 -23.84 0.49
N ALA A 84 8.57 -22.75 1.09
CA ALA A 84 9.80 -22.77 1.86
C ALA A 84 9.69 -23.63 3.13
N LYS A 85 8.54 -23.60 3.83
CA LYS A 85 8.25 -24.46 4.99
C LYS A 85 8.18 -25.94 4.57
N LEU A 86 7.50 -26.26 3.47
CA LEU A 86 7.47 -27.62 2.90
C LEU A 86 8.89 -28.12 2.58
N LYS A 87 9.71 -27.28 1.94
CA LYS A 87 11.11 -27.62 1.63
C LYS A 87 11.97 -27.79 2.89
N HIS A 88 11.75 -26.97 3.92
CA HIS A 88 12.55 -26.99 5.15
C HIS A 88 12.26 -28.22 6.03
N PHE A 89 10.97 -28.51 6.24
CA PHE A 89 10.58 -29.61 7.13
C PHE A 89 10.51 -30.96 6.44
N GLY A 90 10.18 -30.98 5.14
CA GLY A 90 9.69 -32.16 4.43
C GLY A 90 8.23 -32.45 4.75
N PRO A 91 7.35 -32.74 3.78
CA PRO A 91 5.94 -33.02 4.04
C PRO A 91 5.71 -34.15 5.05
N GLU A 92 6.57 -35.14 5.07
CA GLU A 92 6.55 -36.31 5.96
C GLU A 92 6.82 -35.97 7.44
N ASN A 93 7.42 -34.81 7.71
CA ASN A 93 7.71 -34.33 9.06
C ASN A 93 6.73 -33.25 9.52
N ILE A 94 5.67 -33.00 8.77
CA ILE A 94 4.60 -32.09 9.15
C ILE A 94 3.42 -32.92 9.64
N ASP A 95 3.01 -32.71 10.88
CA ASP A 95 1.99 -33.51 11.56
C ASP A 95 0.68 -32.72 11.74
N PRO A 96 -0.47 -33.40 11.89
CA PRO A 96 -1.71 -32.77 12.36
C PRO A 96 -1.49 -32.03 13.69
N GLY A 97 -1.99 -30.80 13.78
CA GLY A 97 -1.85 -29.96 14.96
C GLY A 97 -0.54 -29.17 15.04
N ASP A 98 0.40 -29.35 14.10
CA ASP A 98 1.54 -28.44 13.97
C ASP A 98 1.09 -27.03 13.61
N ILE A 99 1.86 -26.04 14.08
CA ILE A 99 1.75 -24.66 13.62
C ILE A 99 3.14 -24.17 13.28
N LEU A 100 3.32 -23.82 12.01
CA LEU A 100 4.61 -23.42 11.47
C LEU A 100 4.72 -21.89 11.47
N LEU A 101 5.82 -21.36 12.00
CA LEU A 101 6.06 -19.92 12.11
C LEU A 101 7.36 -19.53 11.43
N THR A 102 7.39 -18.35 10.83
CA THR A 102 8.60 -17.64 10.40
C THR A 102 8.31 -16.15 10.22
N ASN A 103 9.34 -15.32 10.28
CA ASN A 103 9.32 -13.94 9.78
C ASN A 103 10.56 -13.66 8.90
N ASP A 104 11.10 -14.69 8.24
CA ASP A 104 12.23 -14.51 7.35
C ASP A 104 11.88 -13.54 6.21
N ALA A 105 12.35 -12.30 6.33
CA ALA A 105 12.05 -11.20 5.45
C ALA A 105 12.45 -11.46 3.98
N TYR A 106 13.48 -12.26 3.75
CA TYR A 106 13.94 -12.61 2.40
C TYR A 106 12.96 -13.52 1.67
N ILE A 107 12.18 -14.29 2.42
CA ILE A 107 11.15 -15.20 1.88
C ILE A 107 9.77 -14.53 1.95
N THR A 108 9.39 -13.94 3.09
CA THR A 108 8.09 -13.27 3.23
C THR A 108 7.94 -12.07 2.30
N GLY A 109 9.06 -11.48 1.91
CA GLY A 109 9.12 -10.31 1.05
C GLY A 109 9.02 -8.98 1.78
N SER A 110 8.76 -9.00 3.08
CA SER A 110 8.51 -7.84 3.92
C SER A 110 9.57 -7.67 5.02
N HIS A 111 9.36 -6.78 5.97
CA HIS A 111 10.22 -6.62 7.14
C HIS A 111 9.93 -7.66 8.24
N LEU A 112 10.78 -7.72 9.27
CA LEU A 112 10.68 -8.71 10.35
C LEU A 112 9.39 -8.61 11.18
N ASN A 113 8.67 -7.50 11.13
CA ASN A 113 7.41 -7.32 11.86
C ASN A 113 6.29 -8.26 11.37
N HIS A 114 6.40 -8.80 10.15
CA HIS A 114 5.39 -9.71 9.60
C HIS A 114 5.60 -11.15 10.02
N MET A 115 4.90 -11.57 11.07
CA MET A 115 4.88 -12.96 11.53
C MET A 115 3.93 -13.79 10.69
N THR A 116 4.43 -14.88 10.10
CA THR A 116 3.67 -15.74 9.19
C THR A 116 3.41 -17.11 9.78
N PHE A 117 2.14 -17.36 10.11
CA PHE A 117 1.64 -18.62 10.65
C PHE A 117 1.08 -19.49 9.52
N SER A 118 1.34 -20.81 9.58
CA SER A 118 0.75 -21.79 8.66
C SER A 118 0.33 -23.02 9.45
N VAL A 119 -0.95 -23.37 9.35
CA VAL A 119 -1.51 -24.60 9.92
C VAL A 119 -1.73 -25.59 8.77
N PRO A 120 -1.11 -26.77 8.80
CA PRO A 120 -1.38 -27.80 7.82
C PRO A 120 -2.78 -28.39 8.03
N ILE A 121 -3.51 -28.59 6.94
CA ILE A 121 -4.85 -29.18 6.94
C ILE A 121 -4.73 -30.63 6.48
N PHE A 122 -5.18 -31.54 7.33
CA PHE A 122 -5.18 -32.98 7.04
C PHE A 122 -6.60 -33.52 6.90
N HIS A 123 -6.79 -34.37 5.91
CA HIS A 123 -8.02 -35.15 5.72
C HIS A 123 -7.66 -36.63 5.60
N GLU A 124 -8.18 -37.48 6.50
CA GLU A 124 -7.90 -38.93 6.53
C GLU A 124 -6.39 -39.27 6.53
N GLY A 125 -5.58 -38.45 7.21
CA GLY A 125 -4.14 -38.63 7.31
C GLY A 125 -3.31 -38.05 6.16
N GLU A 126 -3.93 -37.56 5.09
CA GLU A 126 -3.27 -36.88 3.98
C GLU A 126 -3.23 -35.35 4.18
N LEU A 127 -2.11 -34.73 3.88
CA LEU A 127 -1.96 -33.27 3.81
C LEU A 127 -2.70 -32.76 2.58
N VAL A 128 -3.77 -31.99 2.76
CA VAL A 128 -4.63 -31.46 1.67
C VAL A 128 -4.46 -29.96 1.44
N GLY A 129 -3.82 -29.24 2.36
CA GLY A 129 -3.59 -27.81 2.21
C GLY A 129 -3.08 -27.15 3.48
N PHE A 130 -3.09 -25.82 3.46
CA PHE A 130 -2.67 -24.98 4.57
C PHE A 130 -3.65 -23.82 4.79
N SER A 131 -3.90 -23.51 6.05
CA SER A 131 -4.51 -22.26 6.47
C SER A 131 -3.43 -21.33 7.02
N CYS A 132 -3.31 -20.14 6.46
CA CYS A 132 -2.19 -19.24 6.74
C CYS A 132 -2.67 -17.84 7.13
N CYS A 133 -1.86 -17.17 7.95
CA CYS A 133 -2.04 -15.77 8.35
C CYS A 133 -0.68 -15.11 8.47
N MET A 134 -0.50 -13.96 7.83
CA MET A 134 0.62 -13.05 8.03
C MET A 134 0.08 -11.72 8.55
N ALA A 135 0.66 -11.17 9.62
CA ALA A 135 0.23 -9.90 10.17
C ALA A 135 1.38 -9.14 10.81
N HIS A 136 1.27 -7.81 10.78
CA HIS A 136 2.26 -6.88 11.30
C HIS A 136 2.22 -6.80 12.84
N TRP A 137 3.27 -7.23 13.52
CA TRP A 137 3.43 -7.02 14.95
C TRP A 137 3.95 -5.62 15.26
N PRO A 138 3.53 -5.02 16.37
CA PRO A 138 3.89 -3.63 16.71
C PRO A 138 5.38 -3.46 17.00
N ASP A 139 6.02 -4.51 17.49
CA ASP A 139 7.43 -4.53 17.87
C ASP A 139 7.99 -5.95 17.80
N VAL A 140 9.17 -6.08 17.25
CA VAL A 140 9.94 -7.33 17.17
C VAL A 140 11.36 -7.17 17.75
N GLY A 141 11.56 -6.17 18.62
CA GLY A 141 12.88 -5.83 19.14
C GLY A 141 13.71 -4.98 18.14
N GLY A 142 15.01 -5.15 18.18
CA GLY A 142 15.93 -4.39 17.35
C GLY A 142 16.02 -2.91 17.71
N THR A 143 16.59 -2.10 16.81
CA THR A 143 16.68 -0.65 17.02
C THR A 143 15.34 0.04 16.84
N ILE A 144 15.10 1.07 17.67
CA ILE A 144 13.96 1.99 17.49
C ILE A 144 14.33 3.14 16.54
N VAL A 145 15.63 3.37 16.37
CA VAL A 145 16.14 4.41 15.46
C VAL A 145 16.07 3.89 14.04
N GLU A 146 15.47 4.67 13.16
CA GLU A 146 15.46 4.39 11.73
C GLU A 146 16.85 4.55 11.11
N GLY A 147 17.06 4.04 9.88
CA GLY A 147 18.35 4.16 9.19
C GLY A 147 19.23 2.91 9.34
N THR A 148 18.61 1.73 9.32
CA THR A 148 19.31 0.44 9.38
C THR A 148 20.06 0.15 8.07
N THR A 149 21.18 -0.60 8.17
CA THR A 149 22.00 -1.02 7.03
C THR A 149 22.14 -2.54 6.94
N ASP A 150 21.58 -3.26 7.90
CA ASP A 150 21.55 -4.72 7.94
C ASP A 150 20.31 -5.21 8.71
N ILE A 151 19.92 -6.45 8.42
CA ILE A 151 18.74 -7.09 9.02
C ILE A 151 18.92 -7.40 10.51
N TYR A 152 20.16 -7.54 10.99
CA TYR A 152 20.43 -7.93 12.39
C TYR A 152 20.05 -6.82 13.38
N SER A 153 20.11 -5.58 12.94
CA SER A 153 19.67 -4.42 13.72
C SER A 153 18.15 -4.20 13.73
N GLU A 154 17.40 -4.89 12.85
CA GLU A 154 15.96 -4.67 12.66
C GLU A 154 15.06 -5.43 13.62
N GLY A 155 15.56 -6.45 14.29
CA GLY A 155 14.81 -7.19 15.31
C GLY A 155 15.02 -8.69 15.32
N LEU A 156 14.13 -9.37 16.03
CA LEU A 156 14.12 -10.81 16.19
C LEU A 156 13.89 -11.49 14.82
N GLN A 157 14.86 -12.27 14.38
CA GLN A 157 14.75 -13.12 13.20
C GLN A 157 14.27 -14.51 13.64
N MET A 158 13.04 -14.86 13.25
CA MET A 158 12.45 -16.16 13.51
C MET A 158 12.65 -17.06 12.29
N PRO A 159 13.51 -18.08 12.38
CA PRO A 159 13.65 -19.04 11.29
C PRO A 159 12.37 -19.87 11.13
N MET A 160 12.36 -20.84 10.23
CA MET A 160 11.23 -21.76 10.12
C MET A 160 11.20 -22.68 11.33
N VAL A 161 10.19 -22.51 12.19
CA VAL A 161 10.02 -23.26 13.43
C VAL A 161 8.59 -23.78 13.58
N LYS A 162 8.43 -24.85 14.35
CA LYS A 162 7.13 -25.31 14.83
C LYS A 162 6.84 -24.63 16.17
N ILE A 163 5.96 -23.62 16.17
CA ILE A 163 5.53 -22.94 17.39
C ILE A 163 4.52 -23.80 18.19
N HIS A 164 3.81 -24.71 17.50
CA HIS A 164 3.11 -25.84 18.10
C HIS A 164 3.60 -27.13 17.43
N ARG A 165 3.76 -28.19 18.20
CA ARG A 165 4.08 -29.54 17.72
C ARG A 165 2.95 -30.49 18.12
N LYS A 166 2.25 -31.05 17.13
CA LYS A 166 1.11 -31.98 17.36
C LYS A 166 0.10 -31.43 18.36
N GLY A 167 -0.22 -30.15 18.25
CA GLY A 167 -1.16 -29.45 19.12
C GLY A 167 -0.59 -28.89 20.43
N VAL A 168 0.67 -29.23 20.77
CA VAL A 168 1.32 -28.78 22.01
C VAL A 168 2.14 -27.51 21.72
N PRO A 169 1.90 -26.38 22.44
CA PRO A 169 2.68 -25.16 22.33
C PRO A 169 4.17 -25.39 22.68
N ASN A 170 5.05 -24.73 21.96
CA ASN A 170 6.47 -24.64 22.32
C ASN A 170 6.68 -23.45 23.25
N GLU A 171 6.49 -23.67 24.57
CA GLU A 171 6.55 -22.61 25.58
C GLU A 171 7.92 -21.92 25.64
N GLU A 172 9.01 -22.65 25.45
CA GLU A 172 10.36 -22.06 25.44
C GLU A 172 10.52 -21.03 24.32
N LEU A 173 9.97 -21.33 23.14
CA LEU A 173 10.02 -20.42 22.01
C LEU A 173 9.10 -19.22 22.19
N ILE A 174 7.94 -19.42 22.84
CA ILE A 174 7.02 -18.33 23.19
C ILE A 174 7.68 -17.38 24.19
N GLU A 175 8.34 -17.91 25.22
CA GLU A 175 9.08 -17.10 26.19
C GLU A 175 10.27 -16.36 25.55
N LEU A 176 11.00 -17.01 24.62
CA LEU A 176 12.05 -16.35 23.86
C LEU A 176 11.52 -15.15 23.07
N ILE A 177 10.36 -15.28 22.44
CA ILE A 177 9.70 -14.16 21.73
C ILE A 177 9.37 -13.03 22.70
N LYS A 178 8.73 -13.32 23.84
CA LYS A 178 8.36 -12.32 24.86
C LYS A 178 9.57 -11.55 25.37
N MET A 179 10.69 -12.21 25.57
CA MET A 179 11.94 -11.60 26.04
C MET A 179 12.57 -10.63 25.03
N ASN A 180 12.26 -10.78 23.74
CA ASN A 180 12.87 -9.98 22.68
C ASN A 180 12.01 -8.82 22.18
N VAL A 181 10.78 -8.67 22.67
CA VAL A 181 9.87 -7.59 22.28
C VAL A 181 9.61 -6.62 23.44
N ARG A 182 9.45 -5.32 23.14
CA ARG A 182 9.21 -4.28 24.16
C ARG A 182 7.76 -4.24 24.66
N LEU A 183 6.83 -4.78 23.87
CA LEU A 183 5.39 -4.76 24.13
C LEU A 183 4.83 -6.20 24.15
N PRO A 184 5.30 -7.08 25.07
CA PRO A 184 5.00 -8.52 25.06
C PRO A 184 3.51 -8.81 25.14
N GLU A 185 2.75 -8.09 25.97
CA GLU A 185 1.30 -8.29 26.11
C GLU A 185 0.54 -8.05 24.80
N ARG A 186 0.95 -7.00 24.03
CA ARG A 186 0.35 -6.70 22.74
C ARG A 186 0.76 -7.74 21.68
N ALA A 187 2.04 -8.09 21.63
CA ALA A 187 2.54 -9.11 20.71
C ALA A 187 1.83 -10.45 20.93
N MET A 188 1.63 -10.85 22.20
CA MET A 188 0.90 -12.09 22.54
C MET A 188 -0.61 -11.97 22.29
N GLY A 189 -1.18 -10.78 22.34
CA GLY A 189 -2.55 -10.53 21.88
C GLY A 189 -2.69 -10.82 20.39
N ASP A 190 -1.83 -10.23 19.57
CA ASP A 190 -1.81 -10.42 18.11
C ASP A 190 -1.44 -11.87 17.73
N PHE A 191 -0.52 -12.51 18.47
CA PHE A 191 -0.22 -13.94 18.34
C PHE A 191 -1.48 -14.80 18.48
N ARG A 192 -2.29 -14.59 19.54
CA ARG A 192 -3.54 -15.34 19.75
C ARG A 192 -4.59 -15.04 18.67
N ALA A 193 -4.65 -13.79 18.19
CA ALA A 193 -5.54 -13.39 17.10
C ALA A 193 -5.18 -14.12 15.78
N GLN A 194 -3.89 -14.21 15.44
CA GLN A 194 -3.43 -14.96 14.27
C GLN A 194 -3.70 -16.46 14.41
N LEU A 195 -3.50 -17.05 15.61
CA LEU A 195 -3.84 -18.44 15.88
C LEU A 195 -5.35 -18.71 15.66
N ALA A 196 -6.20 -17.82 16.16
CA ALA A 196 -7.64 -17.94 15.96
C ALA A 196 -8.03 -17.89 14.49
N ALA A 197 -7.42 -16.97 13.72
CA ALA A 197 -7.67 -16.85 12.30
C ALA A 197 -7.29 -18.12 11.52
N VAL A 198 -6.07 -18.65 11.73
CA VAL A 198 -5.63 -19.86 11.00
C VAL A 198 -6.40 -21.11 11.41
N LYS A 199 -6.80 -21.23 12.68
CA LYS A 199 -7.66 -22.34 13.14
C LYS A 199 -9.09 -22.24 12.59
N THR A 200 -9.60 -21.03 12.38
CA THR A 200 -10.89 -20.84 11.69
C THR A 200 -10.80 -21.36 10.26
N GLY A 201 -9.76 -21.00 9.51
CA GLY A 201 -9.55 -21.47 8.14
C GLY A 201 -9.43 -22.99 8.04
N GLU A 202 -8.61 -23.61 8.91
CA GLU A 202 -8.49 -25.08 9.01
C GLU A 202 -9.86 -25.74 9.22
N LYS A 203 -10.58 -25.29 10.24
CA LYS A 203 -11.89 -25.86 10.60
C LYS A 203 -12.90 -25.73 9.46
N ARG A 204 -13.06 -24.54 8.90
CA ARG A 204 -14.06 -24.27 7.84
C ARG A 204 -13.74 -25.01 6.54
N PHE A 205 -12.46 -25.13 6.20
CA PHE A 205 -12.05 -25.93 5.06
C PHE A 205 -12.39 -27.41 5.25
N MET A 206 -12.15 -27.95 6.46
CA MET A 206 -12.55 -29.32 6.81
C MET A 206 -14.07 -29.51 6.85
N ASP A 207 -14.83 -28.55 7.40
CA ASP A 207 -16.31 -28.56 7.38
C ASP A 207 -16.84 -28.68 5.93
N MET A 208 -16.19 -27.99 4.99
CA MET A 208 -16.54 -28.03 3.57
C MET A 208 -16.23 -29.41 2.95
N MET A 209 -15.07 -30.00 3.28
CA MET A 209 -14.71 -31.35 2.83
C MET A 209 -15.66 -32.42 3.37
N HIS A 210 -16.02 -32.34 4.65
CA HIS A 210 -17.00 -33.27 5.26
C HIS A 210 -18.39 -33.15 4.62
N LYS A 211 -18.78 -31.92 4.26
CA LYS A 211 -20.14 -31.67 3.70
C LYS A 211 -20.27 -32.07 2.24
N TYR A 212 -19.25 -31.80 1.42
CA TYR A 212 -19.33 -31.95 -0.04
C TYR A 212 -18.47 -33.09 -0.58
N GLY A 213 -17.63 -33.69 0.25
CA GLY A 213 -16.66 -34.72 -0.12
C GLY A 213 -15.32 -34.13 -0.58
N ARG A 214 -14.23 -34.81 -0.23
CA ARG A 214 -12.85 -34.40 -0.54
C ARG A 214 -12.64 -34.15 -2.04
N ASP A 215 -13.02 -35.15 -2.87
CA ASP A 215 -12.75 -35.08 -4.31
C ASP A 215 -13.57 -33.97 -5.00
N ALA A 216 -14.77 -33.69 -4.53
CA ALA A 216 -15.60 -32.60 -5.03
C ALA A 216 -14.98 -31.22 -4.67
N VAL A 217 -14.44 -31.07 -3.46
CA VAL A 217 -13.78 -29.80 -3.04
C VAL A 217 -12.48 -29.62 -3.79
N LEU A 218 -11.58 -30.61 -3.82
CA LEU A 218 -10.30 -30.49 -4.51
C LEU A 218 -10.45 -30.35 -6.02
N GLY A 219 -11.36 -31.12 -6.64
CA GLY A 219 -11.70 -30.97 -8.06
C GLY A 219 -12.33 -29.63 -8.38
N GLY A 220 -13.15 -29.09 -7.48
CA GLY A 220 -13.71 -27.73 -7.59
C GLY A 220 -12.63 -26.65 -7.55
N ILE A 221 -11.63 -26.78 -6.67
CA ILE A 221 -10.48 -25.85 -6.58
C ILE A 221 -9.69 -25.82 -7.89
N GLU A 222 -9.33 -26.97 -8.45
CA GLU A 222 -8.62 -27.03 -9.74
C GLU A 222 -9.46 -26.40 -10.87
N ALA A 223 -10.77 -26.70 -10.94
CA ALA A 223 -11.67 -26.12 -11.93
C ALA A 223 -11.76 -24.58 -11.80
N ILE A 224 -11.75 -24.03 -10.57
CA ILE A 224 -11.73 -22.59 -10.30
C ILE A 224 -10.42 -21.97 -10.80
N MET A 225 -9.29 -22.62 -10.56
CA MET A 225 -7.99 -22.16 -11.04
C MET A 225 -7.93 -22.16 -12.59
N ASP A 226 -8.43 -23.22 -13.24
CA ASP A 226 -8.46 -23.31 -14.70
C ASP A 226 -9.34 -22.22 -15.34
N GLN A 227 -10.49 -21.94 -14.73
CA GLN A 227 -11.37 -20.85 -15.16
C GLN A 227 -10.68 -19.48 -15.01
N SER A 228 -10.00 -19.27 -13.90
CA SER A 228 -9.26 -18.01 -13.64
C SER A 228 -8.10 -17.83 -14.63
N GLU A 229 -7.38 -18.90 -14.96
CA GLU A 229 -6.35 -18.91 -16.00
C GLU A 229 -6.95 -18.57 -17.37
N ALA A 230 -8.05 -19.20 -17.77
CA ALA A 230 -8.68 -18.95 -19.04
C ALA A 230 -9.09 -17.49 -19.23
N VAL A 231 -9.65 -16.87 -18.18
CA VAL A 231 -10.01 -15.44 -18.18
C VAL A 231 -8.75 -14.56 -18.30
N ALA A 232 -7.70 -14.86 -17.53
CA ALA A 232 -6.46 -14.07 -17.56
C ALA A 232 -5.82 -14.14 -18.96
N ARG A 233 -5.72 -15.34 -19.57
CA ARG A 233 -5.19 -15.51 -20.91
C ARG A 233 -5.98 -14.77 -21.97
N GLU A 234 -7.32 -14.78 -21.89
CA GLU A 234 -8.18 -14.04 -22.81
C GLU A 234 -7.94 -12.53 -22.71
N ARG A 235 -7.77 -12.02 -21.50
CA ARG A 235 -7.44 -10.60 -21.29
C ARG A 235 -6.06 -10.24 -21.84
N VAL A 236 -5.07 -11.11 -21.71
CA VAL A 236 -3.74 -10.89 -22.29
C VAL A 236 -3.80 -10.92 -23.82
N ARG A 237 -4.55 -11.84 -24.44
CA ARG A 237 -4.75 -11.88 -25.91
C ARG A 237 -5.36 -10.61 -26.47
N ALA A 238 -6.16 -9.89 -25.67
CA ALA A 238 -6.75 -8.62 -26.07
C ALA A 238 -5.76 -7.44 -26.03
N MET A 239 -4.57 -7.64 -25.47
CA MET A 239 -3.51 -6.62 -25.44
C MET A 239 -2.66 -6.71 -26.72
N PRO A 240 -2.16 -5.60 -27.25
CA PRO A 240 -1.23 -5.64 -28.38
C PRO A 240 0.06 -6.39 -28.01
N ASP A 241 0.49 -7.31 -28.87
CA ASP A 241 1.79 -7.96 -28.76
C ASP A 241 2.93 -6.93 -28.88
N GLY A 242 3.98 -7.11 -28.10
CA GLY A 242 5.12 -6.20 -28.13
C GLY A 242 6.04 -6.27 -26.94
N VAL A 243 7.08 -5.46 -27.00
CA VAL A 243 8.04 -5.23 -25.91
C VAL A 243 7.89 -3.77 -25.46
N TYR A 244 7.60 -3.59 -24.19
CA TYR A 244 7.31 -2.30 -23.59
C TYR A 244 8.27 -2.05 -22.44
N GLU A 245 8.95 -0.92 -22.46
CA GLU A 245 9.97 -0.58 -21.46
C GLU A 245 9.67 0.78 -20.84
N ALA A 246 9.98 0.92 -19.56
CA ALA A 246 9.93 2.19 -18.87
C ALA A 246 11.00 2.27 -17.81
N GLU A 247 11.45 3.50 -17.60
CA GLU A 247 12.37 3.88 -16.54
C GLU A 247 11.66 4.77 -15.52
N SER A 248 11.98 4.55 -14.25
CA SER A 248 11.67 5.46 -13.17
C SER A 248 12.80 5.43 -12.13
N PHE A 249 12.70 6.25 -11.10
CA PHE A 249 13.72 6.35 -10.06
C PHE A 249 13.05 6.48 -8.70
N MET A 250 13.72 5.95 -7.68
CA MET A 250 13.52 6.33 -6.30
C MET A 250 14.51 7.45 -5.93
N ASP A 251 14.20 8.24 -4.91
CA ASP A 251 14.99 9.42 -4.53
C ASP A 251 16.39 9.05 -4.04
N ASP A 252 16.46 8.07 -3.12
CA ASP A 252 17.70 7.49 -2.60
C ASP A 252 17.40 6.30 -1.67
N ASP A 253 18.44 5.64 -1.15
CA ASP A 253 18.29 4.48 -0.25
C ASP A 253 18.21 4.81 1.24
N GLY A 254 18.15 6.11 1.58
CA GLY A 254 18.09 6.61 2.95
C GLY A 254 19.45 6.68 3.67
N ILE A 255 20.52 6.12 3.10
CA ILE A 255 21.90 6.17 3.57
C ILE A 255 22.74 7.00 2.60
N ASN A 256 22.67 6.70 1.31
CA ASN A 256 23.36 7.41 0.24
C ASN A 256 22.44 8.53 -0.30
N VAL A 257 22.21 9.55 0.53
CA VAL A 257 21.25 10.62 0.27
C VAL A 257 21.54 11.32 -1.05
N GLY A 258 20.49 11.49 -1.87
CA GLY A 258 20.54 12.14 -3.16
C GLY A 258 21.05 11.27 -4.32
N GLN A 259 21.44 10.03 -4.08
CA GLN A 259 21.78 9.06 -5.12
C GLN A 259 20.52 8.32 -5.59
N ARG A 260 20.00 8.71 -6.76
CA ARG A 260 18.81 8.08 -7.33
C ARG A 260 19.01 6.57 -7.56
N VAL A 261 18.00 5.78 -7.22
CA VAL A 261 17.99 4.34 -7.42
C VAL A 261 17.13 4.02 -8.64
N PRO A 262 17.71 3.50 -9.74
CA PRO A 262 16.97 3.25 -10.97
C PRO A 262 16.01 2.06 -10.84
N ILE A 263 14.83 2.22 -11.44
CA ILE A 263 13.78 1.22 -11.56
C ILE A 263 13.46 1.07 -13.06
N ASN A 264 14.10 0.11 -13.72
CA ASN A 264 13.86 -0.18 -15.12
C ASN A 264 13.04 -1.46 -15.24
N VAL A 265 11.93 -1.38 -15.95
CA VAL A 265 11.00 -2.49 -16.11
C VAL A 265 10.82 -2.76 -17.61
N LYS A 266 10.81 -4.04 -17.97
CA LYS A 266 10.45 -4.49 -19.32
C LYS A 266 9.25 -5.43 -19.22
N VAL A 267 8.24 -5.20 -20.06
CA VAL A 267 7.05 -6.04 -20.16
C VAL A 267 6.97 -6.58 -21.59
N VAL A 268 6.82 -7.88 -21.72
CA VAL A 268 6.62 -8.54 -23.02
C VAL A 268 5.23 -9.14 -23.04
N VAL A 269 4.44 -8.76 -24.05
CA VAL A 269 3.14 -9.37 -24.33
C VAL A 269 3.30 -10.21 -25.60
N ALA A 270 2.96 -11.49 -25.52
CA ALA A 270 3.09 -12.42 -26.65
C ALA A 270 1.93 -13.43 -26.62
N GLY A 271 0.96 -13.25 -27.52
CA GLY A 271 -0.24 -14.08 -27.58
C GLY A 271 -1.08 -14.01 -26.32
N ASP A 272 -1.11 -15.08 -25.53
CA ASP A 272 -1.90 -15.15 -24.29
C ASP A 272 -1.03 -15.10 -23.01
N LYS A 273 0.22 -14.66 -23.15
CA LYS A 273 1.19 -14.64 -22.07
C LYS A 273 1.85 -13.27 -21.91
N MET A 274 1.96 -12.84 -20.66
CA MET A 274 2.71 -11.64 -20.30
C MET A 274 3.96 -12.04 -19.51
N THR A 275 5.09 -11.41 -19.83
CA THR A 275 6.32 -11.54 -19.04
C THR A 275 6.69 -10.18 -18.48
N VAL A 276 6.88 -10.09 -17.18
CA VAL A 276 7.43 -8.91 -16.50
C VAL A 276 8.87 -9.20 -16.11
N ASP A 277 9.78 -8.49 -16.74
CA ASP A 277 11.23 -8.63 -16.53
C ASP A 277 11.72 -7.49 -15.63
N LEU A 278 12.13 -7.84 -14.43
CA LEU A 278 12.66 -6.96 -13.38
C LEU A 278 14.20 -7.05 -13.28
N THR A 279 14.89 -7.59 -14.27
CA THR A 279 16.36 -7.63 -14.31
C THR A 279 16.98 -6.24 -14.36
N GLY A 280 16.26 -5.24 -14.87
CA GLY A 280 16.67 -3.85 -14.94
C GLY A 280 16.47 -3.05 -13.64
N VAL A 281 15.77 -3.61 -12.65
CA VAL A 281 15.64 -2.99 -11.33
C VAL A 281 17.00 -2.97 -10.62
N SER A 282 17.30 -1.93 -9.86
CA SER A 282 18.56 -1.77 -9.14
C SER A 282 18.98 -3.02 -8.36
N LYS A 283 20.28 -3.23 -8.22
CA LYS A 283 20.81 -4.14 -7.20
C LYS A 283 20.32 -3.72 -5.82
N GLN A 284 20.34 -4.67 -4.86
CA GLN A 284 20.03 -4.35 -3.46
C GLN A 284 20.88 -3.16 -2.98
N VAL A 285 20.26 -2.28 -2.23
CA VAL A 285 20.87 -1.04 -1.72
C VAL A 285 21.42 -1.24 -0.32
N GLN A 286 22.29 -0.35 0.11
CA GLN A 286 22.87 -0.36 1.45
C GLN A 286 21.84 0.02 2.52
N GLY A 287 20.92 0.93 2.16
CA GLY A 287 19.86 1.38 3.06
C GLY A 287 18.72 0.38 3.21
N PHE A 288 17.72 0.76 3.92
CA PHE A 288 16.66 -0.05 4.50
C PHE A 288 15.41 -0.22 3.60
N TYR A 289 15.50 0.13 2.33
CA TYR A 289 14.37 0.05 1.37
C TYR A 289 14.34 -1.24 0.55
N ASN A 290 15.18 -2.23 0.87
CA ASN A 290 15.12 -3.51 0.18
C ASN A 290 13.90 -4.32 0.60
N SER A 291 13.50 -5.26 -0.25
CA SER A 291 12.49 -6.26 0.06
C SER A 291 12.87 -7.64 -0.47
N GLY A 292 12.27 -8.67 0.08
CA GLY A 292 12.52 -10.05 -0.33
C GLY A 292 11.79 -10.41 -1.63
N ILE A 293 12.09 -11.61 -2.13
CA ILE A 293 11.65 -12.08 -3.45
C ILE A 293 10.12 -12.05 -3.64
N THR A 294 9.35 -12.33 -2.59
CA THR A 294 7.88 -12.32 -2.65
C THR A 294 7.33 -10.94 -2.99
N ALA A 295 7.93 -9.84 -2.49
CA ALA A 295 7.51 -8.49 -2.84
C ALA A 295 7.73 -8.18 -4.33
N GLY A 296 8.85 -8.63 -4.90
CA GLY A 296 9.10 -8.49 -6.32
C GLY A 296 8.08 -9.24 -7.19
N TYR A 297 7.72 -10.45 -6.80
CA TYR A 297 6.62 -11.17 -7.47
C TYR A 297 5.29 -10.46 -7.31
N SER A 298 5.00 -9.95 -6.11
CA SER A 298 3.76 -9.22 -5.84
C SER A 298 3.62 -7.95 -6.69
N CYS A 299 4.71 -7.20 -6.97
CA CYS A 299 4.65 -6.03 -7.85
C CYS A 299 4.06 -6.38 -9.22
N ALA A 300 4.60 -7.43 -9.86
CA ALA A 300 4.15 -7.87 -11.16
C ALA A 300 2.70 -8.42 -11.10
N GLN A 301 2.36 -9.15 -10.04
CA GLN A 301 1.04 -9.74 -9.86
C GLN A 301 -0.04 -8.67 -9.58
N VAL A 302 0.25 -7.63 -8.79
CA VAL A 302 -0.69 -6.52 -8.58
C VAL A 302 -0.96 -5.80 -9.90
N ALA A 303 0.09 -5.44 -10.65
CA ALA A 303 -0.08 -4.80 -11.96
C ALA A 303 -0.87 -5.70 -12.93
N PHE A 304 -0.52 -6.98 -13.01
CA PHE A 304 -1.19 -7.96 -13.85
C PHE A 304 -2.67 -8.13 -13.48
N LYS A 305 -2.97 -8.24 -12.18
CA LYS A 305 -4.33 -8.33 -11.68
C LYS A 305 -5.18 -7.11 -12.08
N CYS A 306 -4.65 -5.91 -11.94
CA CYS A 306 -5.35 -4.68 -12.33
C CYS A 306 -5.71 -4.66 -13.82
N LEU A 307 -4.90 -5.28 -14.67
CA LEU A 307 -5.07 -5.28 -16.12
C LEU A 307 -5.93 -6.47 -16.64
N THR A 308 -5.99 -7.57 -15.91
CA THR A 308 -6.57 -8.83 -16.41
C THR A 308 -7.79 -9.34 -15.67
N SER A 309 -8.04 -8.88 -14.44
CA SER A 309 -9.11 -9.45 -13.65
C SER A 309 -10.47 -8.84 -13.93
N ALA A 310 -11.47 -9.73 -14.05
CA ALA A 310 -12.83 -9.36 -13.73
C ALA A 310 -12.95 -9.13 -12.21
N LEU A 311 -13.72 -8.12 -11.82
CA LEU A 311 -13.94 -7.76 -10.40
C LEU A 311 -14.53 -8.91 -9.59
N ASP A 312 -15.25 -9.82 -10.24
CA ASP A 312 -16.03 -10.88 -9.61
C ASP A 312 -15.26 -12.18 -9.34
N LEU A 313 -13.99 -12.27 -9.79
CA LEU A 313 -13.19 -13.48 -9.59
C LEU A 313 -12.30 -13.37 -8.36
N PRO A 314 -12.45 -14.26 -7.35
CA PRO A 314 -11.56 -14.29 -6.21
C PRO A 314 -10.14 -14.61 -6.63
N ILE A 315 -9.18 -14.06 -5.88
CA ILE A 315 -7.76 -14.25 -6.17
C ILE A 315 -7.35 -15.69 -5.88
N ASN A 316 -6.75 -16.34 -6.89
CA ASN A 316 -6.17 -17.68 -6.78
C ASN A 316 -4.96 -17.83 -7.72
N GLU A 317 -4.20 -18.90 -7.59
CA GLU A 317 -3.00 -19.17 -8.38
C GLU A 317 -3.27 -19.23 -9.89
N GLY A 318 -4.46 -19.67 -10.32
CA GLY A 318 -4.82 -19.81 -11.73
C GLY A 318 -4.71 -18.49 -12.50
N GLN A 319 -5.06 -17.37 -11.87
CA GLN A 319 -4.97 -16.04 -12.51
C GLN A 319 -3.55 -15.70 -12.96
N PHE A 320 -2.53 -16.20 -12.25
CA PHE A 320 -1.14 -15.86 -12.50
C PHE A 320 -0.40 -16.86 -13.41
N ARG A 321 -1.07 -17.92 -13.90
CA ARG A 321 -0.48 -18.89 -14.84
C ARG A 321 -0.20 -18.29 -16.23
N ALA A 322 -0.82 -17.15 -16.56
CA ALA A 322 -0.56 -16.39 -17.79
C ALA A 322 0.56 -15.34 -17.63
N LEU A 323 1.17 -15.24 -16.43
CA LEU A 323 2.22 -14.28 -16.10
C LEU A 323 3.54 -15.00 -15.78
N ASP A 324 4.59 -14.65 -16.53
CA ASP A 324 5.96 -14.98 -16.16
C ASP A 324 6.64 -13.78 -15.50
N ILE A 325 7.47 -14.03 -14.50
CA ILE A 325 8.23 -12.99 -13.82
C ILE A 325 9.71 -13.36 -13.83
N VAL A 326 10.54 -12.49 -14.42
CA VAL A 326 11.98 -12.66 -14.43
C VAL A 326 12.58 -11.76 -13.35
N LEU A 327 13.02 -12.36 -12.26
CA LEU A 327 13.56 -11.67 -11.09
C LEU A 327 14.77 -12.42 -10.52
N PRO A 328 15.99 -12.00 -10.87
CA PRO A 328 17.19 -12.60 -10.30
C PRO A 328 17.36 -12.17 -8.82
N PRO A 329 18.01 -12.99 -7.98
CA PRO A 329 18.33 -12.62 -6.61
C PRO A 329 19.31 -11.45 -6.55
N GLY A 330 19.34 -10.73 -5.42
CA GLY A 330 20.23 -9.59 -5.20
C GLY A 330 19.77 -8.29 -5.83
N ARG A 331 18.49 -8.17 -6.24
CA ARG A 331 17.85 -6.92 -6.61
C ARG A 331 17.18 -6.28 -5.40
N VAL A 332 16.87 -5.00 -5.48
CA VAL A 332 16.21 -4.26 -4.38
C VAL A 332 14.86 -4.87 -3.96
N VAL A 333 14.20 -5.65 -4.83
CA VAL A 333 12.95 -6.37 -4.55
C VAL A 333 13.12 -7.90 -4.56
N SER A 334 14.33 -8.38 -4.46
CA SER A 334 14.70 -9.78 -4.24
C SER A 334 16.04 -9.85 -3.50
N ALA A 335 16.18 -9.00 -2.51
CA ALA A 335 17.41 -8.84 -1.76
C ALA A 335 17.80 -10.13 -1.03
N VAL A 336 19.09 -10.26 -0.79
CA VAL A 336 19.67 -11.38 -0.05
C VAL A 336 20.37 -10.87 1.21
N LYS A 337 20.46 -11.74 2.19
CA LYS A 337 21.09 -11.44 3.49
C LYS A 337 22.51 -10.89 3.29
N PRO A 338 22.92 -9.84 4.04
CA PRO A 338 22.27 -9.25 5.21
C PRO A 338 21.49 -7.94 4.96
N ALA A 339 20.97 -7.68 3.76
CA ALA A 339 20.32 -6.43 3.40
C ALA A 339 19.20 -6.02 4.39
N ALA A 340 19.17 -4.76 4.77
CA ALA A 340 18.12 -4.17 5.61
C ALA A 340 16.80 -4.02 4.85
N MET A 341 15.66 -4.21 5.52
CA MET A 341 14.32 -4.28 4.89
C MET A 341 13.25 -3.47 5.62
N ARG A 342 13.61 -2.54 6.48
CA ARG A 342 12.66 -1.80 7.36
C ARG A 342 11.53 -1.13 6.59
N MET A 343 11.82 -0.50 5.46
CA MET A 343 10.86 0.23 4.59
C MET A 343 10.59 -0.53 3.28
N TRP A 344 10.41 -1.84 3.38
CA TRP A 344 10.33 -2.80 2.28
C TRP A 344 9.27 -2.47 1.21
N MET A 345 8.16 -1.81 1.56
CA MET A 345 7.00 -1.66 0.68
C MET A 345 7.16 -0.52 -0.34
N THR A 346 8.01 0.46 -0.09
CA THR A 346 8.04 1.73 -0.84
C THR A 346 8.50 1.54 -2.30
N TYR A 347 9.58 0.80 -2.54
CA TYR A 347 10.05 0.55 -3.91
C TYR A 347 9.09 -0.32 -4.73
N PRO A 348 8.49 -1.38 -4.18
CA PRO A 348 7.43 -2.13 -4.84
C PRO A 348 6.28 -1.28 -5.39
N MET A 349 5.83 -0.24 -4.69
CA MET A 349 4.76 0.65 -5.17
C MET A 349 5.15 1.35 -6.48
N THR A 350 6.39 1.84 -6.55
CA THR A 350 6.92 2.49 -7.75
C THR A 350 7.08 1.52 -8.91
N ILE A 351 7.42 0.25 -8.64
CA ILE A 351 7.54 -0.78 -9.69
C ILE A 351 6.19 -1.04 -10.34
N VAL A 352 5.10 -1.14 -9.56
CA VAL A 352 3.73 -1.29 -10.11
C VAL A 352 3.40 -0.14 -11.06
N ASP A 353 3.64 1.10 -10.63
CA ASP A 353 3.46 2.29 -11.47
C ASP A 353 4.32 2.24 -12.76
N THR A 354 5.56 1.76 -12.64
CA THR A 354 6.48 1.68 -13.77
C THR A 354 6.05 0.64 -14.80
N ILE A 355 5.43 -0.47 -14.35
CA ILE A 355 4.79 -1.45 -15.23
C ILE A 355 3.64 -0.78 -16.02
N PHE A 356 2.79 0.01 -15.36
CA PHE A 356 1.74 0.77 -16.06
C PHE A 356 2.31 1.81 -17.02
N LYS A 357 3.40 2.50 -16.63
CA LYS A 357 4.09 3.44 -17.52
C LYS A 357 4.62 2.75 -18.77
N ALA A 358 5.21 1.56 -18.64
CA ALA A 358 5.69 0.77 -19.77
C ALA A 358 4.55 0.41 -20.72
N LEU A 359 3.41 0.01 -20.18
CA LEU A 359 2.23 -0.40 -20.96
C LEU A 359 1.37 0.77 -21.47
N ALA A 360 1.64 2.01 -21.06
CA ALA A 360 0.83 3.16 -21.46
C ALA A 360 0.65 3.33 -22.98
N PRO A 361 1.68 3.13 -23.82
CA PRO A 361 1.50 3.22 -25.27
C PRO A 361 0.56 2.15 -25.84
N ALA A 362 0.53 0.95 -25.25
CA ALA A 362 -0.32 -0.16 -25.68
C ALA A 362 -1.74 -0.09 -25.10
N LEU A 363 -1.86 0.37 -23.86
CA LEU A 363 -3.09 0.33 -23.06
C LEU A 363 -3.47 1.72 -22.51
N PRO A 364 -3.56 2.77 -23.38
CA PRO A 364 -3.77 4.14 -22.91
C PRO A 364 -5.06 4.31 -22.11
N ASN A 365 -6.09 3.51 -22.41
CA ASN A 365 -7.39 3.57 -21.74
C ASN A 365 -7.51 2.67 -20.50
N GLN A 366 -6.48 1.94 -20.11
CA GLN A 366 -6.50 1.00 -18.98
C GLN A 366 -5.54 1.38 -17.86
N VAL A 367 -4.47 2.10 -18.18
CA VAL A 367 -3.47 2.53 -17.20
C VAL A 367 -3.78 3.93 -16.65
N ILE A 368 -3.18 4.23 -15.51
CA ILE A 368 -3.22 5.55 -14.86
C ILE A 368 -1.84 6.21 -14.96
N ALA A 369 -1.79 7.53 -14.84
CA ALA A 369 -0.54 8.26 -14.60
C ALA A 369 0.05 7.90 -13.23
N GLY A 370 1.27 8.33 -12.93
CA GLY A 370 1.93 8.01 -11.67
C GLY A 370 1.13 8.47 -10.46
N HIS A 371 1.05 7.64 -9.41
CA HIS A 371 0.45 8.02 -8.12
C HIS A 371 1.53 8.40 -7.09
N HIS A 372 1.15 8.93 -5.93
CA HIS A 372 2.10 9.36 -4.90
C HIS A 372 3.00 8.21 -4.36
N ALA A 373 2.60 6.96 -4.53
CA ALA A 373 3.35 5.72 -4.32
C ALA A 373 4.17 5.65 -3.02
N ASP A 374 3.56 6.02 -1.91
CA ASP A 374 4.16 5.97 -0.58
C ASP A 374 3.08 5.80 0.49
N LEU A 375 3.44 5.28 1.66
CA LEU A 375 2.57 5.20 2.83
C LEU A 375 2.38 6.56 3.51
N CYS A 376 3.31 7.48 3.32
CA CYS A 376 3.37 8.76 4.02
C CYS A 376 3.18 8.60 5.53
N VAL A 377 3.96 7.68 6.11
CA VAL A 377 3.83 7.27 7.51
C VAL A 377 4.81 7.99 8.41
N GLY A 378 4.33 8.38 9.59
CA GLY A 378 5.15 8.83 10.71
C GLY A 378 5.30 7.73 11.75
N ARG A 379 6.51 7.46 12.21
CA ARG A 379 6.79 6.63 13.39
C ARG A 379 7.06 7.51 14.59
N ILE A 380 6.21 7.39 15.57
CA ILE A 380 6.27 8.16 16.82
C ILE A 380 6.48 7.20 17.99
N ASN A 381 7.40 7.53 18.86
CA ASN A 381 7.56 6.82 20.11
C ASN A 381 7.83 7.80 21.26
N GLY A 382 7.46 7.39 22.47
CA GLY A 382 7.59 8.22 23.66
C GLY A 382 7.06 7.51 24.88
N ARG A 383 6.83 8.32 25.94
CA ARG A 383 6.24 7.84 27.19
C ARG A 383 4.92 8.56 27.47
N ARG A 384 3.96 7.87 28.07
CA ARG A 384 2.68 8.48 28.43
C ARG A 384 2.83 9.35 29.68
N PRO A 385 2.25 10.54 29.71
CA PRO A 385 2.33 11.41 30.90
C PRO A 385 1.73 10.80 32.17
N LYS A 386 0.73 9.91 32.02
CA LYS A 386 -0.05 9.37 33.13
C LYS A 386 0.70 8.32 33.95
N ASP A 387 1.43 7.43 33.30
CA ASP A 387 1.98 6.21 33.92
C ASP A 387 3.41 5.90 33.45
N ASP A 388 4.04 6.82 32.73
CA ASP A 388 5.37 6.68 32.13
C ASP A 388 5.53 5.44 31.24
N SER A 389 4.43 4.80 30.83
CA SER A 389 4.48 3.64 29.95
C SER A 389 4.99 4.00 28.56
N PHE A 390 5.87 3.15 28.03
CA PHE A 390 6.39 3.31 26.67
C PHE A 390 5.33 2.99 25.63
N TYR A 391 5.31 3.74 24.54
CA TYR A 391 4.45 3.47 23.38
C TYR A 391 5.18 3.65 22.05
N ILE A 392 4.72 2.91 21.07
CA ILE A 392 5.03 3.11 19.64
C ILE A 392 3.69 3.38 18.94
N TYR A 393 3.68 4.38 18.09
CA TYR A 393 2.57 4.74 17.22
C TYR A 393 3.07 4.89 15.79
N LEU A 394 2.47 4.16 14.86
CA LEU A 394 2.62 4.35 13.42
C LEU A 394 1.40 5.15 12.96
N GLY A 395 1.61 6.41 12.70
CA GLY A 395 0.56 7.35 12.35
C GLY A 395 0.82 8.05 11.04
N GLY A 396 -0.24 8.67 10.58
CA GLY A 396 -0.15 9.39 9.34
C GLY A 396 -0.64 8.59 8.15
N LEU A 397 -0.33 7.38 7.87
CA LEU A 397 -0.79 6.61 6.67
C LEU A 397 -1.62 7.48 5.68
N ILE A 398 -1.03 8.65 5.32
CA ILE A 398 -1.76 9.74 4.68
C ILE A 398 -1.91 9.40 3.20
N GLY A 399 -3.15 9.23 2.76
CA GLY A 399 -3.45 9.08 1.36
C GLY A 399 -2.92 10.26 0.54
N GLY A 400 -2.51 10.00 -0.69
CA GLY A 400 -2.04 11.00 -1.64
C GLY A 400 -2.84 10.97 -2.94
N GLY A 401 -2.39 11.73 -3.91
CA GLY A 401 -3.05 11.79 -5.20
C GLY A 401 -2.80 10.56 -6.05
N TRP A 402 -3.86 9.98 -6.61
CA TRP A 402 -3.75 8.99 -7.67
C TRP A 402 -3.56 9.65 -9.02
N GLY A 403 -2.88 8.97 -9.93
CA GLY A 403 -2.75 9.41 -11.30
C GLY A 403 -4.10 9.50 -12.01
N ALA A 404 -4.25 10.50 -12.88
CA ALA A 404 -5.38 10.62 -13.76
C ALA A 404 -5.38 9.52 -14.82
N LYS A 405 -6.53 9.28 -15.42
CA LYS A 405 -6.70 8.34 -16.53
C LYS A 405 -7.42 9.00 -17.72
N TYR A 406 -7.55 8.27 -18.81
CA TYR A 406 -8.04 8.79 -20.08
C TYR A 406 -9.42 9.49 -20.04
N ASN A 407 -10.23 9.24 -19.02
CA ASN A 407 -11.62 9.70 -18.92
C ASN A 407 -12.00 10.27 -17.56
N SER A 408 -11.06 10.42 -16.63
CA SER A 408 -11.36 11.01 -15.32
C SER A 408 -10.13 11.55 -14.62
N ASP A 409 -10.36 12.52 -13.75
CA ASP A 409 -9.37 13.01 -12.81
C ASP A 409 -8.88 11.90 -11.86
N GLY A 410 -7.66 12.05 -11.39
CA GLY A 410 -7.12 11.23 -10.31
C GLY A 410 -7.88 11.46 -9.00
N ARG A 411 -7.98 10.44 -8.17
CA ARG A 411 -8.63 10.52 -6.87
C ARG A 411 -7.76 11.27 -5.87
N ASN A 412 -8.37 12.15 -5.08
CA ASN A 412 -7.69 12.92 -4.04
C ASN A 412 -7.49 12.06 -2.80
N THR A 413 -6.34 12.18 -2.15
CA THR A 413 -6.04 11.62 -0.81
C THR A 413 -6.42 10.15 -0.63
N VAL A 414 -6.23 9.34 -1.64
CA VAL A 414 -6.42 7.89 -1.56
C VAL A 414 -5.10 7.24 -1.20
N ILE A 415 -5.15 6.21 -0.36
CA ILE A 415 -3.96 5.45 0.01
C ILE A 415 -3.27 4.87 -1.24
N ALA A 416 -1.98 4.58 -1.17
CA ALA A 416 -1.26 4.00 -2.29
C ALA A 416 -1.90 2.69 -2.77
N MET A 417 -1.78 2.41 -4.07
CA MET A 417 -2.45 1.27 -4.73
C MET A 417 -2.18 -0.07 -4.05
N ASN A 418 -1.00 -0.24 -3.50
CA ASN A 418 -0.57 -1.48 -2.86
C ASN A 418 -1.12 -1.66 -1.44
N ASP A 419 -1.77 -0.63 -0.88
CA ASP A 419 -2.32 -0.63 0.47
C ASP A 419 -3.85 -0.80 0.52
N GLY A 420 -4.53 -0.77 -0.62
CA GLY A 420 -5.95 -1.08 -0.76
C GLY A 420 -6.88 -0.20 0.08
N ASP A 421 -7.54 -0.81 1.04
CA ASP A 421 -8.54 -0.17 1.93
C ASP A 421 -7.95 0.28 3.28
N THR A 422 -6.66 0.50 3.37
CA THR A 422 -6.02 1.02 4.60
C THR A 422 -6.71 2.28 5.09
N HIS A 423 -7.09 2.29 6.37
CA HIS A 423 -7.73 3.42 7.02
C HIS A 423 -6.76 4.16 7.95
N ASN A 424 -6.93 5.46 8.06
CA ASN A 424 -6.30 6.25 9.12
C ASN A 424 -7.04 6.04 10.44
N GLY A 425 -6.29 5.98 11.54
CA GLY A 425 -6.90 6.08 12.85
C GLY A 425 -7.61 7.44 13.01
N PRO A 426 -8.86 7.49 13.49
CA PRO A 426 -9.55 8.74 13.75
C PRO A 426 -8.73 9.66 14.67
N SER A 427 -8.74 10.97 14.39
CA SER A 427 -7.98 11.95 15.19
C SER A 427 -8.29 11.86 16.67
N GLU A 428 -9.56 11.65 17.03
CA GLU A 428 -10.03 11.49 18.39
C GLU A 428 -9.40 10.27 19.09
N GLN A 429 -9.24 9.16 18.39
CA GLN A 429 -8.55 7.99 18.94
C GLN A 429 -7.06 8.23 19.13
N VAL A 430 -6.42 8.94 18.21
CA VAL A 430 -5.00 9.30 18.31
C VAL A 430 -4.77 10.16 19.54
N GLU A 431 -5.57 11.21 19.70
CA GLU A 431 -5.49 12.15 20.82
C GLU A 431 -5.83 11.51 22.17
N ALA A 432 -6.78 10.57 22.20
CA ALA A 432 -7.14 9.84 23.42
C ALA A 432 -6.06 8.83 23.84
N LYS A 433 -5.35 8.23 22.89
CA LYS A 433 -4.37 7.16 23.15
C LYS A 433 -2.95 7.67 23.32
N TYR A 434 -2.61 8.79 22.70
CA TYR A 434 -1.24 9.31 22.61
C TYR A 434 -1.21 10.80 22.99
N PRO A 435 -0.10 11.31 23.55
CA PRO A 435 0.02 12.73 23.88
C PRO A 435 0.30 13.57 22.61
N LEU A 436 -0.62 13.56 21.67
CA LEU A 436 -0.58 14.23 20.39
C LEU A 436 -1.85 15.06 20.20
N LEU A 437 -1.79 16.09 19.35
CA LEU A 437 -2.93 16.87 18.90
C LEU A 437 -2.88 17.00 17.38
N VAL A 438 -3.92 16.55 16.69
CA VAL A 438 -4.05 16.68 15.23
C VAL A 438 -4.62 18.07 14.93
N GLU A 439 -3.76 19.03 14.63
CA GLU A 439 -4.18 20.43 14.41
C GLU A 439 -4.83 20.63 13.05
N ARG A 440 -4.37 19.88 12.04
CA ARG A 440 -4.88 20.03 10.67
C ARG A 440 -4.73 18.73 9.88
N TYR A 441 -5.74 18.42 9.09
CA TYR A 441 -5.70 17.41 8.04
C TYR A 441 -6.54 17.91 6.86
N CYS A 442 -5.91 18.30 5.77
CA CYS A 442 -6.58 18.95 4.64
C CYS A 442 -5.94 18.57 3.29
N LEU A 443 -6.66 18.83 2.21
CA LEU A 443 -6.14 18.71 0.85
C LEU A 443 -5.03 19.76 0.60
N ARG A 444 -4.04 19.39 -0.22
CA ARG A 444 -3.00 20.31 -0.72
C ARG A 444 -3.42 20.86 -2.07
N PRO A 445 -3.75 22.15 -2.18
CA PRO A 445 -3.97 22.81 -3.48
C PRO A 445 -2.78 22.62 -4.41
N ASP A 446 -3.03 22.55 -5.71
CA ASP A 446 -2.04 22.44 -6.79
C ASP A 446 -1.11 21.22 -6.72
N SER A 447 -1.33 20.30 -5.80
CA SER A 447 -0.50 19.11 -5.68
C SER A 447 -0.73 18.09 -6.81
N GLY A 448 -1.91 18.04 -7.41
CA GLY A 448 -2.21 17.20 -8.55
C GLY A 448 -1.63 17.74 -9.86
N GLY A 449 -0.97 16.89 -10.65
CA GLY A 449 -0.42 17.25 -11.94
C GLY A 449 -1.48 17.78 -12.90
N ALA A 450 -1.17 18.90 -13.58
CA ALA A 450 -2.09 19.49 -14.55
C ALA A 450 -2.28 18.59 -15.77
N GLY A 451 -3.49 18.52 -16.30
CA GLY A 451 -3.85 17.69 -17.45
C GLY A 451 -5.25 17.99 -17.95
N LYS A 452 -5.61 17.41 -19.09
CA LYS A 452 -7.01 17.33 -19.51
C LYS A 452 -7.84 16.72 -18.41
N PHE A 453 -7.29 15.67 -17.79
CA PHE A 453 -7.71 15.13 -16.52
C PHE A 453 -6.60 15.38 -15.50
N ARG A 454 -6.95 16.08 -14.40
CA ARG A 454 -6.02 16.47 -13.35
C ARG A 454 -5.64 15.26 -12.50
N GLY A 455 -4.38 15.15 -12.11
CA GLY A 455 -3.97 14.23 -11.05
C GLY A 455 -4.70 14.50 -9.74
N GLY A 456 -4.88 13.48 -8.92
CA GLY A 456 -5.46 13.60 -7.59
C GLY A 456 -4.60 14.48 -6.69
N LEU A 457 -5.25 15.17 -5.74
CA LEU A 457 -4.56 16.00 -4.76
C LEU A 457 -3.99 15.14 -3.62
N GLY A 458 -2.83 15.51 -3.12
CA GLY A 458 -2.30 15.06 -1.84
C GLY A 458 -2.95 15.74 -0.66
N ALA A 459 -2.54 15.36 0.54
CA ALA A 459 -2.97 15.93 1.81
C ALA A 459 -1.80 16.51 2.62
N GLU A 460 -2.13 17.37 3.55
CA GLU A 460 -1.23 17.84 4.61
C GLU A 460 -1.82 17.45 5.96
N GLN A 461 -1.02 16.84 6.82
CA GLN A 461 -1.33 16.60 8.21
C GLN A 461 -0.32 17.30 9.11
N VAL A 462 -0.82 18.06 10.08
CA VAL A 462 -0.03 18.75 11.11
C VAL A 462 -0.41 18.16 12.46
N VAL A 463 0.59 17.63 13.18
CA VAL A 463 0.38 17.00 14.48
C VAL A 463 1.35 17.57 15.51
N GLN A 464 0.80 18.18 16.56
CA GLN A 464 1.56 18.78 17.66
C GLN A 464 1.88 17.75 18.74
N ALA A 465 3.09 17.77 19.26
CA ALA A 465 3.49 17.01 20.43
C ALA A 465 2.99 17.69 21.70
N ARG A 466 2.32 16.93 22.58
CA ARG A 466 1.86 17.39 23.91
C ARG A 466 2.76 16.91 25.04
N HIS A 467 3.70 16.01 24.72
CA HIS A 467 4.74 15.49 25.60
C HIS A 467 5.99 15.21 24.76
N PRO A 468 7.20 15.12 25.35
CA PRO A 468 8.39 14.79 24.56
C PRO A 468 8.22 13.49 23.76
N ILE A 469 8.48 13.56 22.45
CA ILE A 469 8.39 12.42 21.54
C ILE A 469 9.61 12.34 20.64
N ARG A 470 9.82 11.17 20.06
CA ARG A 470 10.70 10.98 18.90
C ARG A 470 9.85 10.70 17.67
N PHE A 471 10.16 11.40 16.61
CA PHE A 471 9.48 11.31 15.32
C PHE A 471 10.45 10.93 14.23
N SER A 472 10.05 9.98 13.40
CA SER A 472 10.71 9.66 12.12
C SER A 472 9.65 9.53 11.03
N SER A 473 9.98 9.99 9.82
CA SER A 473 9.19 9.72 8.62
C SER A 473 10.15 9.51 7.46
N LEU A 474 9.91 8.46 6.69
CA LEU A 474 10.80 7.98 5.65
C LEU A 474 9.96 7.78 4.38
N MET A 475 9.87 8.83 3.59
CA MET A 475 9.07 8.84 2.36
C MET A 475 9.96 8.89 1.13
N GLU A 476 9.43 8.38 0.05
CA GLU A 476 9.97 8.46 -1.30
C GLU A 476 9.09 9.36 -2.19
N ARG A 477 9.40 9.46 -3.46
CA ARG A 477 8.68 10.32 -4.40
C ARG A 477 8.67 11.81 -4.01
N ALA A 478 9.66 12.27 -3.24
CA ALA A 478 9.83 13.69 -2.94
C ALA A 478 10.45 14.43 -4.14
N ARG A 479 11.54 13.89 -4.68
CA ARG A 479 12.29 14.45 -5.83
C ARG A 479 11.92 13.77 -7.14
N CYS A 480 11.73 12.45 -7.13
CA CYS A 480 11.31 11.65 -8.27
C CYS A 480 9.79 11.62 -8.33
N LYS A 481 9.18 12.75 -8.70
CA LYS A 481 7.73 13.01 -8.65
C LYS A 481 6.89 12.03 -9.47
N PRO A 482 5.61 11.85 -9.13
CA PRO A 482 4.66 11.10 -9.94
C PRO A 482 4.49 11.71 -11.32
N TRP A 483 4.76 10.96 -12.38
CA TRP A 483 4.75 11.44 -13.77
C TRP A 483 3.35 11.56 -14.34
N GLY A 484 3.16 12.52 -15.26
CA GLY A 484 1.98 12.60 -16.11
C GLY A 484 2.08 11.66 -17.32
N LEU A 485 0.96 11.46 -18.03
CA LEU A 485 0.87 10.70 -19.27
C LEU A 485 0.26 11.54 -20.39
N PHE A 486 0.69 11.29 -21.62
CA PHE A 486 0.13 11.87 -22.86
C PHE A 486 0.01 13.41 -22.85
N GLY A 487 1.00 14.09 -22.32
CA GLY A 487 1.03 15.55 -22.20
C GLY A 487 0.48 16.10 -20.89
N GLY A 488 0.07 15.24 -19.96
CA GLY A 488 -0.19 15.62 -18.58
C GLY A 488 1.11 15.88 -17.81
N MET A 489 1.04 16.74 -16.81
CA MET A 489 2.18 17.14 -15.99
C MET A 489 2.34 16.25 -14.76
N SER A 490 3.54 16.26 -14.18
CA SER A 490 3.82 15.56 -12.92
C SER A 490 3.04 16.14 -11.75
N GLY A 491 2.68 15.30 -10.79
CA GLY A 491 2.17 15.75 -9.50
C GLY A 491 3.28 16.30 -8.60
N SER A 492 2.92 16.93 -7.49
CA SER A 492 3.89 17.34 -6.46
C SER A 492 4.46 16.13 -5.73
N GLY A 493 5.68 16.25 -5.20
CA GLY A 493 6.30 15.20 -4.40
C GLY A 493 5.76 15.13 -2.97
N ASN A 494 6.09 14.02 -2.30
CA ASN A 494 5.93 13.87 -0.85
C ASN A 494 6.91 14.80 -0.13
N ALA A 495 6.53 15.29 1.05
CA ALA A 495 7.39 16.15 1.87
C ALA A 495 7.16 15.95 3.36
N VAL A 496 8.19 16.15 4.16
CA VAL A 496 8.11 16.15 5.61
C VAL A 496 8.82 17.37 6.19
N ALA A 497 8.24 17.95 7.23
CA ALA A 497 8.83 19.07 7.94
C ALA A 497 8.59 18.96 9.45
N VAL A 498 9.34 19.75 10.21
CA VAL A 498 9.14 19.96 11.64
C VAL A 498 9.01 21.46 11.88
N HIS A 499 7.98 21.83 12.63
CA HIS A 499 7.81 23.19 13.14
C HIS A 499 8.15 23.22 14.62
N ARG A 500 9.01 24.16 15.01
CA ARG A 500 9.42 24.35 16.41
C ARG A 500 8.54 25.43 17.05
N TYR A 501 8.03 25.16 18.24
CA TYR A 501 7.22 26.12 18.98
C TYR A 501 7.91 27.48 19.10
N GLY A 502 7.18 28.55 18.82
CA GLY A 502 7.72 29.92 18.85
C GLY A 502 8.63 30.31 17.69
N LYS A 503 8.80 29.44 16.69
CA LYS A 503 9.48 29.78 15.42
C LYS A 503 8.44 30.08 14.34
N THR A 504 8.86 30.83 13.33
CA THR A 504 8.01 31.13 12.15
C THR A 504 8.26 30.13 11.02
N ASP A 505 9.43 29.52 10.99
CA ASP A 505 9.88 28.71 9.87
C ASP A 505 9.78 27.21 10.16
N GLU A 506 9.52 26.44 9.11
CA GLU A 506 9.56 24.98 9.13
C GLU A 506 10.98 24.49 8.78
N THR A 507 11.41 23.41 9.43
CA THR A 507 12.61 22.68 9.04
C THR A 507 12.20 21.56 8.08
N HIS A 508 12.57 21.69 6.81
CA HIS A 508 12.32 20.70 5.76
C HIS A 508 13.45 19.68 5.69
N PHE A 509 13.10 18.44 5.32
CA PHE A 509 14.06 17.35 5.19
C PHE A 509 14.24 16.96 3.72
N PRO A 510 15.47 16.99 3.18
CA PRO A 510 15.74 16.53 1.83
C PRO A 510 15.25 15.09 1.60
N SER A 511 14.72 14.83 0.40
CA SER A 511 14.15 13.53 0.03
C SER A 511 13.09 13.01 1.01
N ALA A 512 12.41 13.91 1.75
CA ALA A 512 11.35 13.60 2.71
C ALA A 512 11.74 12.53 3.76
N LYS A 513 12.99 12.55 4.25
CA LYS A 513 13.52 11.61 5.24
C LYS A 513 13.91 12.30 6.53
N ALA A 514 12.98 12.39 7.48
CA ALA A 514 13.21 12.89 8.83
C ALA A 514 13.55 11.72 9.76
N LEU A 515 14.78 11.67 10.22
CA LEU A 515 15.25 10.58 11.10
C LEU A 515 15.34 11.07 12.55
N ASN A 516 14.68 10.35 13.45
CA ASN A 516 14.83 10.44 14.90
C ASN A 516 14.77 11.88 15.48
N GLN A 517 13.82 12.69 14.97
CA GLN A 517 13.64 14.06 15.44
C GLN A 517 13.05 14.07 16.85
N VAL A 518 13.71 14.75 17.78
CA VAL A 518 13.17 14.98 19.12
C VAL A 518 12.26 16.20 19.06
N LEU A 519 10.99 16.02 19.42
CA LEU A 519 9.99 17.08 19.52
C LEU A 519 9.60 17.29 20.96
N GLN A 520 9.59 18.56 21.39
CA GLN A 520 9.16 19.01 22.70
C GLN A 520 7.66 19.38 22.66
N PRO A 521 6.99 19.50 23.81
CA PRO A 521 5.62 19.99 23.86
C PRO A 521 5.47 21.33 23.14
N GLY A 522 4.51 21.39 22.21
CA GLY A 522 4.28 22.53 21.33
C GLY A 522 4.97 22.46 19.98
N ASP A 523 6.03 21.65 19.80
CA ASP A 523 6.58 21.36 18.48
C ASP A 523 5.58 20.50 17.67
N ALA A 524 5.60 20.61 16.35
CA ALA A 524 4.78 19.81 15.47
C ALA A 524 5.59 19.12 14.37
N TYR A 525 5.14 17.93 13.96
CA TYR A 525 5.58 17.34 12.71
C TYR A 525 4.51 17.54 11.63
N ILE A 526 4.95 17.64 10.39
CA ILE A 526 4.11 17.92 9.24
C ILE A 526 4.44 16.89 8.17
N ILE A 527 3.42 16.15 7.74
CA ILE A 527 3.53 15.21 6.64
C ILE A 527 2.67 15.71 5.49
N ARG A 528 3.27 15.81 4.30
CA ARG A 528 2.61 16.23 3.07
C ARG A 528 2.71 15.12 2.05
N SER A 529 1.61 14.46 1.73
CA SER A 529 1.57 13.47 0.65
C SER A 529 1.59 14.15 -0.71
N GLY A 530 2.18 13.49 -1.69
CA GLY A 530 2.26 13.97 -3.06
C GLY A 530 0.92 13.92 -3.80
N GLY A 531 0.83 14.65 -4.89
CA GLY A 531 -0.26 14.54 -5.85
C GLY A 531 0.00 13.45 -6.89
N GLY A 532 -1.03 13.03 -7.63
CA GLY A 532 -0.89 12.16 -8.79
C GLY A 532 -0.54 12.93 -10.07
N GLY A 533 -0.01 12.23 -11.07
CA GLY A 533 0.24 12.79 -12.40
C GLY A 533 -1.06 13.07 -13.18
N GLY A 534 -1.02 14.10 -14.03
CA GLY A 534 -2.11 14.43 -14.96
C GLY A 534 -2.13 13.53 -16.19
N TYR A 535 -3.24 13.54 -16.93
CA TYR A 535 -3.42 12.80 -18.17
C TYR A 535 -3.91 13.72 -19.29
N GLY A 536 -3.23 13.73 -20.43
CA GLY A 536 -3.55 14.59 -21.56
C GLY A 536 -3.20 16.07 -21.33
N SER A 537 -3.21 16.88 -22.37
CA SER A 537 -2.83 18.29 -22.30
C SER A 537 -3.75 19.10 -21.35
N PRO A 538 -3.20 19.86 -20.40
CA PRO A 538 -3.99 20.75 -19.54
C PRO A 538 -4.76 21.83 -20.32
N LEU A 539 -4.32 22.20 -21.51
CA LEU A 539 -5.03 23.13 -22.38
C LEU A 539 -6.33 22.56 -22.97
N GLU A 540 -6.56 21.25 -22.80
CA GLU A 540 -7.78 20.55 -23.21
C GLU A 540 -8.76 20.29 -22.08
N ARG A 541 -8.41 20.72 -20.83
CA ARG A 541 -9.31 20.58 -19.69
C ARG A 541 -10.59 21.35 -19.92
N ASP A 542 -11.72 20.71 -19.66
CA ASP A 542 -13.05 21.33 -19.74
C ASP A 542 -13.10 22.60 -18.90
N LEU A 543 -13.68 23.66 -19.42
CA LEU A 543 -13.67 24.99 -18.80
C LEU A 543 -14.57 25.03 -17.54
N ALA A 544 -15.71 24.36 -17.56
CA ALA A 544 -16.61 24.34 -16.41
C ALA A 544 -15.98 23.55 -15.25
N THR A 545 -15.30 22.44 -15.58
CA THR A 545 -14.53 21.65 -14.60
C THR A 545 -13.36 22.44 -14.03
N LEU A 546 -12.64 23.20 -14.86
CA LEU A 546 -11.55 24.07 -14.38
C LEU A 546 -12.06 25.18 -13.46
N GLU A 547 -13.17 25.82 -13.82
CA GLU A 547 -13.80 26.83 -12.95
C GLU A 547 -14.23 26.24 -11.62
N HIS A 548 -14.78 25.01 -11.65
CA HIS A 548 -15.13 24.27 -10.43
C HIS A 548 -13.90 24.01 -9.56
N ASP A 549 -12.78 23.52 -10.14
CA ASP A 549 -11.55 23.27 -9.40
C ASP A 549 -11.00 24.52 -8.71
N VAL A 550 -11.04 25.67 -9.42
CA VAL A 550 -10.59 26.95 -8.84
C VAL A 550 -11.50 27.39 -7.70
N ARG A 551 -12.81 27.24 -7.86
CA ARG A 551 -13.80 27.60 -6.82
C ARG A 551 -13.69 26.70 -5.58
N CYS A 552 -13.36 25.43 -5.76
CA CYS A 552 -13.15 24.50 -4.66
C CYS A 552 -11.75 24.62 -4.02
N GLY A 553 -10.87 25.45 -4.58
CA GLY A 553 -9.49 25.59 -4.08
C GLY A 553 -8.60 24.38 -4.41
N TYR A 554 -9.00 23.51 -5.33
CA TYR A 554 -8.16 22.40 -5.79
C TYR A 554 -7.02 22.90 -6.68
N VAL A 555 -7.29 23.94 -7.46
CA VAL A 555 -6.34 24.64 -8.33
C VAL A 555 -6.37 26.11 -7.95
N THR A 556 -5.19 26.68 -7.67
CA THR A 556 -5.10 28.12 -7.39
C THR A 556 -5.30 28.94 -8.66
N ARG A 557 -5.55 30.26 -8.50
CA ARG A 557 -5.62 31.20 -9.62
C ARG A 557 -4.33 31.15 -10.44
N GLU A 558 -3.19 31.17 -9.76
CA GLU A 558 -1.84 31.17 -10.35
C GLU A 558 -1.60 29.90 -11.17
N ALA A 559 -1.98 28.73 -10.65
CA ALA A 559 -1.88 27.47 -11.38
C ALA A 559 -2.83 27.38 -12.56
N ALA A 560 -4.06 27.86 -12.41
CA ALA A 560 -5.04 27.90 -13.50
C ALA A 560 -4.53 28.78 -14.66
N GLU A 561 -3.94 29.94 -14.34
CA GLU A 561 -3.37 30.84 -15.34
C GLU A 561 -2.11 30.27 -15.99
N LYS A 562 -1.20 29.69 -15.18
CA LYS A 562 0.11 29.20 -15.65
C LYS A 562 0.00 27.95 -16.50
N TYR A 563 -0.75 26.95 -16.04
CA TYR A 563 -0.75 25.63 -16.67
C TYR A 563 -1.95 25.38 -17.56
N TYR A 564 -3.12 25.92 -17.22
CA TYR A 564 -4.37 25.67 -17.96
C TYR A 564 -4.73 26.79 -18.93
N GLY A 565 -3.93 27.86 -18.95
CA GLY A 565 -4.19 29.01 -19.80
C GLY A 565 -5.48 29.74 -19.44
N ALA A 566 -5.93 29.64 -18.19
CA ALA A 566 -7.11 30.32 -17.71
C ALA A 566 -6.93 31.83 -17.69
N VAL A 567 -8.01 32.57 -17.93
CA VAL A 567 -8.14 33.99 -17.65
C VAL A 567 -9.31 34.15 -16.71
N LEU A 568 -9.03 34.51 -15.46
CA LEU A 568 -10.05 34.67 -14.43
C LEU A 568 -10.44 36.15 -14.33
N ARG A 569 -11.74 36.42 -14.14
CA ARG A 569 -12.26 37.79 -13.92
C ARG A 569 -11.66 38.35 -12.63
N PRO A 570 -11.29 39.64 -12.60
CA PRO A 570 -10.62 40.25 -11.44
C PRO A 570 -11.35 40.05 -10.12
N ASP A 571 -12.65 40.22 -10.13
CA ASP A 571 -13.50 40.27 -8.91
C ASP A 571 -14.20 38.93 -8.60
N SER A 572 -13.85 37.89 -9.30
CA SER A 572 -14.48 36.57 -9.11
C SER A 572 -13.57 35.43 -9.51
N LEU A 573 -13.92 34.20 -9.09
CA LEU A 573 -13.27 32.99 -9.53
C LEU A 573 -13.88 32.42 -10.83
N LYS A 574 -14.63 33.24 -11.59
CA LYS A 574 -15.23 32.84 -12.86
C LYS A 574 -14.26 33.04 -14.00
N LEU A 575 -14.26 32.11 -14.95
CA LEU A 575 -13.46 32.22 -16.17
C LEU A 575 -14.05 33.28 -17.15
N ASP A 576 -13.16 34.04 -17.77
CA ASP A 576 -13.44 34.68 -19.05
C ASP A 576 -13.20 33.66 -20.16
N ILE A 577 -14.28 33.15 -20.73
CA ILE A 577 -14.25 32.04 -21.67
C ILE A 577 -13.51 32.42 -22.96
N GLU A 578 -13.81 33.59 -23.55
CA GLU A 578 -13.20 34.05 -24.79
C GLU A 578 -11.69 34.32 -24.63
N ALA A 579 -11.34 35.04 -23.58
CA ALA A 579 -9.96 35.33 -23.25
C ALA A 579 -9.16 34.06 -22.92
N THR A 580 -9.78 33.09 -22.24
CA THR A 580 -9.17 31.79 -21.93
C THR A 580 -8.91 30.98 -23.21
N GLN A 581 -9.87 30.94 -24.13
CA GLN A 581 -9.69 30.23 -25.40
C GLN A 581 -8.59 30.85 -26.27
N ALA A 582 -8.54 32.18 -26.35
CA ALA A 582 -7.49 32.89 -27.07
C ALA A 582 -6.10 32.62 -26.44
N ARG A 583 -5.99 32.67 -25.12
CA ARG A 583 -4.73 32.37 -24.40
C ARG A 583 -4.30 30.93 -24.61
N ARG A 584 -5.20 29.94 -24.53
CA ARG A 584 -4.90 28.54 -24.82
C ARG A 584 -4.41 28.33 -26.26
N ALA A 585 -4.99 29.02 -27.23
CA ALA A 585 -4.52 28.96 -28.61
C ALA A 585 -3.07 29.48 -28.76
N SER A 586 -2.75 30.59 -28.10
CA SER A 586 -1.38 31.14 -28.02
C SER A 586 -0.42 30.17 -27.35
N MET A 587 -0.80 29.62 -26.19
CA MET A 587 0.05 28.67 -25.45
C MET A 587 0.30 27.37 -26.21
N LYS A 588 -0.66 26.88 -27.02
CA LYS A 588 -0.45 25.73 -27.91
C LYS A 588 0.65 25.97 -28.93
N GLN A 589 0.81 27.20 -29.42
CA GLN A 589 1.85 27.58 -30.36
C GLN A 589 3.22 27.77 -29.70
N GLN A 590 3.25 28.29 -28.46
CA GLN A 590 4.46 28.60 -27.72
C GLN A 590 5.03 27.38 -26.95
N GLY A 591 4.25 26.34 -26.75
CA GLY A 591 4.55 25.21 -25.89
C GLY A 591 4.06 25.46 -24.45
N LEU A 592 3.85 24.36 -23.74
CA LEU A 592 3.49 24.41 -22.31
C LEU A 592 4.71 24.85 -21.47
N PRO A 593 4.49 25.52 -20.34
CA PRO A 593 5.56 25.79 -19.38
C PRO A 593 6.23 24.47 -18.97
N HIS A 594 7.49 24.57 -18.52
CA HIS A 594 8.21 23.42 -17.98
C HIS A 594 7.37 22.74 -16.89
N ASP A 595 7.47 21.39 -16.82
CA ASP A 595 6.79 20.52 -15.86
C ASP A 595 7.39 20.70 -14.43
N GLU A 596 7.39 21.93 -13.95
CA GLU A 596 7.71 22.24 -12.56
C GLU A 596 6.40 22.60 -11.86
N PRO A 597 5.96 21.79 -10.87
CA PRO A 597 4.83 22.19 -10.04
C PRO A 597 5.12 23.55 -9.42
N ILE A 598 4.09 24.38 -9.28
CA ILE A 598 4.16 25.63 -8.53
C ILE A 598 4.76 25.31 -7.17
N SER A 599 5.74 26.14 -6.77
CA SER A 599 6.35 26.06 -5.45
C SER A 599 5.26 25.92 -4.39
N GLU A 600 5.45 24.96 -3.49
CA GLU A 600 4.49 24.56 -2.46
C GLU A 600 3.72 25.76 -1.90
N VAL A 601 2.38 25.71 -2.00
CA VAL A 601 1.52 26.62 -1.24
C VAL A 601 1.72 26.26 0.22
N ILE A 602 2.61 26.97 0.90
CA ILE A 602 2.80 26.85 2.34
C ILE A 602 1.57 27.46 2.99
N ILE A 603 0.71 26.62 3.54
CA ILE A 603 -0.41 27.09 4.37
C ILE A 603 0.24 27.60 5.67
N PRO A 604 0.14 28.90 5.99
CA PRO A 604 0.79 29.44 7.17
C PRO A 604 0.37 28.66 8.43
N PHE A 605 1.35 28.39 9.28
CA PHE A 605 1.08 27.78 10.59
C PHE A 605 0.16 28.73 11.38
N PRO A 606 -0.89 28.25 12.04
CA PRO A 606 -1.73 29.11 12.85
C PRO A 606 -0.88 29.70 14.00
N THR A 607 -0.67 31.00 13.98
CA THR A 607 0.17 31.72 14.94
C THR A 607 -0.44 31.87 16.34
N THR A 608 -1.62 31.30 16.59
CA THR A 608 -2.35 31.47 17.84
C THR A 608 -2.89 30.14 18.37
N ALA A 609 -2.08 29.43 19.12
CA ALA A 609 -2.57 28.60 20.22
C ALA A 609 -1.49 28.54 21.30
N GLN A 610 -1.60 29.42 22.28
CA GLN A 610 -0.99 29.12 23.56
C GLN A 610 -1.50 27.77 24.05
N PRO A 611 -0.67 26.88 24.61
CA PRO A 611 -1.15 25.64 25.20
C PRO A 611 -2.01 26.01 26.41
N GLN A 612 -3.33 26.13 26.21
CA GLN A 612 -4.25 26.20 27.34
C GLN A 612 -4.28 24.82 27.98
N ALA A 613 -3.87 24.77 29.23
CA ALA A 613 -4.18 23.66 30.13
C ALA A 613 -5.69 23.41 30.06
N SER A 614 -6.05 22.16 29.84
CA SER A 614 -7.41 21.64 29.75
C SER A 614 -8.41 22.33 30.70
N ASN A 615 -9.20 23.24 30.15
CA ASN A 615 -10.55 23.53 30.63
C ASN A 615 -11.45 23.46 29.38
N VAL A 616 -12.13 22.35 29.26
CA VAL A 616 -13.26 22.21 28.31
C VAL A 616 -14.39 23.05 28.88
N GLY A 617 -14.45 24.29 28.43
CA GLY A 617 -15.56 25.21 28.67
C GLY A 617 -16.04 25.74 27.34
N ASP A 618 -17.33 25.59 27.09
CA ASP A 618 -18.05 26.04 25.91
C ASP A 618 -17.74 27.50 25.53
N GLU A 619 -16.84 27.70 24.54
CA GLU A 619 -16.82 28.93 23.78
C GLU A 619 -17.43 28.68 22.40
N LYS A 620 -18.58 29.28 22.18
CA LYS A 620 -19.31 29.24 20.92
C LYS A 620 -18.53 30.03 19.89
N LEU A 621 -18.03 29.34 18.85
CA LEU A 621 -17.51 29.98 17.64
C LEU A 621 -18.52 31.00 17.09
N THR A 622 -18.06 32.17 16.68
CA THR A 622 -18.87 33.16 15.99
C THR A 622 -19.40 32.62 14.65
N GLU A 623 -20.46 33.20 14.12
CA GLU A 623 -21.06 32.76 12.85
C GLU A 623 -20.05 32.86 11.68
N GLU A 624 -19.18 33.87 11.70
CA GLU A 624 -18.11 34.06 10.70
C GLU A 624 -17.03 33.00 10.81
N GLU A 625 -16.62 32.59 12.01
CA GLU A 625 -15.66 31.49 12.23
C GLU A 625 -16.25 30.14 11.84
N ARG A 626 -17.56 29.91 12.06
CA ARG A 626 -18.30 28.73 11.59
C ARG A 626 -18.36 28.67 10.06
N VAL A 627 -18.61 29.81 9.41
CA VAL A 627 -18.65 29.91 7.95
C VAL A 627 -17.27 29.70 7.37
N ALA A 628 -16.21 30.27 7.95
CA ALA A 628 -14.85 30.09 7.51
C ALA A 628 -14.39 28.61 7.71
N PHE A 629 -14.79 27.98 8.83
CA PHE A 629 -14.53 26.56 9.09
C PHE A 629 -15.33 25.66 8.15
N ALA A 630 -16.62 25.96 7.92
CA ALA A 630 -17.48 25.22 7.00
C ALA A 630 -17.06 25.38 5.53
N MET A 631 -16.54 26.54 5.12
CA MET A 631 -15.97 26.71 3.77
C MET A 631 -14.67 25.94 3.58
N ARG A 632 -13.88 25.71 4.64
CA ARG A 632 -12.68 24.86 4.60
C ARG A 632 -13.00 23.36 4.63
N CYS A 633 -14.13 22.95 5.22
CA CYS A 633 -14.54 21.55 5.35
C CYS A 633 -15.59 21.07 4.32
N ARG A 634 -16.22 21.95 3.54
CA ARG A 634 -17.26 21.57 2.56
C ARG A 634 -16.76 20.77 1.34
N CYS A 635 -15.49 20.42 1.29
CA CYS A 635 -14.92 19.59 0.22
C CYS A 635 -14.94 18.09 0.51
N CYS A 636 -15.52 17.64 1.64
CA CYS A 636 -15.54 16.24 2.05
C CYS A 636 -16.92 15.58 2.03
N SER A 637 -17.92 16.17 1.38
CA SER A 637 -19.23 15.54 1.14
C SER A 637 -19.49 15.31 -0.35
#